data_ffd9aef9bb1b1dd894044f0d9acc35d5
#
_entry.id   ffd9aef9bb1b1dd894044f0d9acc35d5
#
_cell.length_a   1.000
_cell.length_b   1.000
_cell.length_c   1.000
_cell.angle_alpha   90.00
_cell.angle_beta   90.00
_cell.angle_gamma   90.00
#
_symmetry.space_group_name_H-M   'P 1'
#
loop_
_entity.id
_entity.type
_entity.pdbx_description
1 polymer ?
#
loop_
_entity_poly.entity_id
_entity_poly.type
_entity_poly.pdbx_seq_one_letter_code
_entity_poly.pdbx_strand_id
1 'polypeptide(L)'
;MELDQEKLTRNESERSRELAQRIRRELGPCSVQVLGGIGALESALEATGVVQPAEGALPELLVVVDPEWVTLPQQLADRVLLVCSEETMLAACAKQLAQQGLYRDFSWQSRGRALQTALFCRTDAPDAAGQLAGYEEELDILRERMELAERTGEEQGRQLERLRSDLSLSRSHEQDLEKTLNSVVQSQFWKLTWPMRYLVSKCRQLWHTFPLFVFLATLRRVGISGVMAQAKAKREYKKLFPGKAMPADRFATPELLVKQAANQPAGPLISIVVPLYNTPQQFLVELLDSVQNQSYRNWELCMVDAGQDETVGQTVKARAASDPRIRYRKLDKNDGIAGNTNQGFDMVKGDYVALLDHDDILHPCALWYVAQAIAEQGADFVYTDEVTFEGDIDHLTVYHFKPDYMLDNLRSNNYICHLSVFSAVLLAKVGGDERAEFNGSQDYDLYLRLTEQAKKVVHIPHLLYYWRSSPTSVASNISAKMYCLEAAMKALRAHYKRVGVPVDDVTMIPNTPGFYKTDYTITKPGKVSILIPSCDHGADLRTCVDSIYRKTTYADFEVLIIENNSKEDGTFRLYEQLQKEHPDNLRVLYWKGTGFNYSALNNFGAKEATGEYLLLLNNDTEVITPRWLEEMVMYAQQERVGCVGVKLLYPDNTIQHAGIGFGYLTLAAHMHKNFPVGHPGYMGRLVYAQDVYAVTAACLMVRKSVYDEVNGLDESFAVAFNDVDFCVRVREAGYTNVFTPFAQLYHYESKSRGLDESPAKRKRFESEVKRFQQRWTKQLAAGDPCLNPNFDLMKEDFTFDIKPLE
;
A
#
# COMPACT_ATOMS: atom_id res chain seq x y z
N MET A 1 -7.15 21.91 31.07
CA MET A 1 -8.33 22.62 30.56
C MET A 1 -8.04 24.08 30.21
N GLU A 2 -7.40 24.89 31.06
CA GLU A 2 -7.05 26.30 30.71
C GLU A 2 -6.02 26.43 29.58
N LEU A 3 -5.00 25.58 29.51
CA LEU A 3 -3.99 25.57 28.44
C LEU A 3 -4.52 25.16 27.06
N ASP A 4 -5.61 24.40 26.99
CA ASP A 4 -6.27 24.03 25.74
C ASP A 4 -7.20 25.11 25.21
N GLN A 5 -7.84 25.89 26.10
CA GLN A 5 -8.64 27.06 25.71
C GLN A 5 -7.77 28.20 25.18
N GLU A 6 -6.60 28.46 25.77
CA GLU A 6 -5.68 29.50 25.25
C GLU A 6 -5.09 29.12 23.88
N LYS A 7 -4.84 27.85 23.62
CA LYS A 7 -4.39 27.36 22.30
C LYS A 7 -5.50 27.44 21.25
N LEU A 8 -6.74 27.15 21.60
CA LEU A 8 -7.90 27.28 20.71
C LEU A 8 -8.16 28.74 20.32
N THR A 9 -8.20 29.67 21.30
CA THR A 9 -8.37 31.10 21.05
C THR A 9 -7.24 31.73 20.24
N ARG A 10 -6.00 31.27 20.43
CA ARG A 10 -4.85 31.72 19.62
C ARG A 10 -4.93 31.27 18.17
N ASN A 11 -5.42 30.07 17.94
CA ASN A 11 -5.61 29.48 16.60
C ASN A 11 -6.76 30.18 15.84
N GLU A 12 -7.84 30.56 16.53
CA GLU A 12 -8.97 31.31 15.92
C GLU A 12 -8.59 32.73 15.53
N SER A 13 -7.81 33.42 16.36
CA SER A 13 -7.32 34.76 16.09
C SER A 13 -6.35 34.80 14.88
N GLU A 14 -5.51 33.76 14.71
CA GLU A 14 -4.58 33.64 13.60
C GLU A 14 -5.31 33.37 12.27
N ARG A 15 -6.30 32.47 12.28
CA ARG A 15 -7.16 32.17 11.12
C ARG A 15 -8.01 33.36 10.68
N SER A 16 -8.56 34.11 11.65
CA SER A 16 -9.33 35.31 11.37
C SER A 16 -8.48 36.39 10.70
N ARG A 17 -7.21 36.55 11.11
CA ARG A 17 -6.25 37.46 10.46
C ARG A 17 -5.89 37.02 9.04
N GLU A 18 -5.67 35.76 8.82
CA GLU A 18 -5.37 35.21 7.48
C GLU A 18 -6.56 35.43 6.52
N LEU A 19 -7.76 35.16 6.99
CA LEU A 19 -9.00 35.39 6.18
C LEU A 19 -9.20 36.87 5.89
N ALA A 20 -9.05 37.75 6.86
CA ALA A 20 -9.16 39.19 6.67
C ALA A 20 -8.12 39.74 5.69
N GLN A 21 -6.86 39.27 5.77
CA GLN A 21 -5.80 39.64 4.82
C GLN A 21 -6.13 39.13 3.42
N ARG A 22 -6.73 37.96 3.29
CA ARG A 22 -7.12 37.39 2.02
C ARG A 22 -8.27 38.17 1.38
N ILE A 23 -9.32 38.51 2.14
CA ILE A 23 -10.41 39.37 1.69
C ILE A 23 -9.84 40.69 1.14
N ARG A 24 -8.95 41.33 1.89
CA ARG A 24 -8.33 42.60 1.47
C ARG A 24 -7.49 42.47 0.21
N ARG A 25 -6.73 41.38 0.06
CA ARG A 25 -5.86 41.11 -1.08
C ARG A 25 -6.63 40.78 -2.35
N GLU A 26 -7.66 39.93 -2.25
CA GLU A 26 -8.35 39.35 -3.40
C GLU A 26 -9.55 40.17 -3.84
N LEU A 27 -10.23 40.88 -2.93
CA LEU A 27 -11.42 41.70 -3.21
C LEU A 27 -11.16 43.21 -3.16
N GLY A 28 -9.99 43.62 -2.70
CA GLY A 28 -9.62 45.04 -2.60
C GLY A 28 -10.27 45.77 -1.42
N PRO A 29 -10.24 47.12 -1.40
CA PRO A 29 -10.95 47.92 -0.39
C PRO A 29 -12.44 47.90 -0.70
N CYS A 30 -13.23 47.35 0.24
CA CYS A 30 -14.69 47.28 0.13
C CYS A 30 -15.33 47.49 1.51
N SER A 31 -16.60 47.88 1.55
CA SER A 31 -17.36 47.90 2.80
C SER A 31 -17.86 46.50 3.12
N VAL A 32 -17.66 46.03 4.36
CA VAL A 32 -17.92 44.64 4.78
C VAL A 32 -18.82 44.66 6.03
N GLN A 33 -19.86 43.85 5.97
CA GLN A 33 -20.65 43.50 7.14
C GLN A 33 -20.45 42.03 7.49
N VAL A 34 -20.25 41.71 8.76
CA VAL A 34 -20.12 40.34 9.25
C VAL A 34 -21.39 39.96 10.00
N LEU A 35 -21.98 38.82 9.66
CA LEU A 35 -23.09 38.20 10.38
C LEU A 35 -22.62 36.90 10.99
N GLY A 36 -22.85 36.67 12.31
CA GLY A 36 -22.37 35.50 13.03
C GLY A 36 -21.17 35.80 13.91
N GLY A 37 -21.08 35.15 15.03
CA GLY A 37 -20.34 35.58 16.19
C GLY A 37 -18.85 35.24 16.25
N ILE A 38 -18.00 35.77 15.38
CA ILE A 38 -16.52 35.72 15.61
C ILE A 38 -16.00 37.16 15.70
N GLY A 39 -16.03 37.74 16.93
CA GLY A 39 -15.45 39.05 17.20
C GLY A 39 -13.96 39.20 16.84
N ALA A 40 -13.24 38.09 16.75
CA ALA A 40 -11.85 38.03 16.25
C ALA A 40 -11.75 38.35 14.75
N LEU A 41 -12.75 38.01 13.93
CA LEU A 41 -12.75 38.28 12.49
C LEU A 41 -13.12 39.77 12.24
N GLU A 42 -14.06 40.33 12.97
CA GLU A 42 -14.41 41.75 12.87
C GLU A 42 -13.22 42.65 13.20
N SER A 43 -12.56 42.38 14.34
CA SER A 43 -11.35 43.10 14.75
C SER A 43 -10.18 42.95 13.75
N ALA A 44 -10.06 41.75 13.13
CA ALA A 44 -9.05 41.52 12.11
C ALA A 44 -9.34 42.27 10.79
N LEU A 45 -10.62 42.36 10.39
CA LEU A 45 -11.03 43.10 9.21
C LEU A 45 -10.81 44.60 9.39
N GLU A 46 -11.15 45.16 10.56
CA GLU A 46 -10.87 46.56 10.90
C GLU A 46 -9.39 46.88 10.86
N ALA A 47 -8.56 45.98 11.38
CA ALA A 47 -7.09 46.14 11.35
C ALA A 47 -6.49 46.13 9.92
N THR A 48 -7.21 45.59 8.93
CA THR A 48 -6.77 45.58 7.52
C THR A 48 -7.26 46.81 6.75
N GLY A 49 -7.97 47.77 7.40
CA GLY A 49 -8.53 48.99 6.80
C GLY A 49 -9.79 48.74 5.97
N VAL A 50 -10.54 47.70 6.28
CA VAL A 50 -11.87 47.44 5.75
C VAL A 50 -12.87 48.30 6.50
N VAL A 51 -13.75 49.02 5.78
CA VAL A 51 -14.68 50.01 6.36
C VAL A 51 -16.03 49.32 6.60
N GLN A 52 -16.69 49.62 7.74
CA GLN A 52 -18.06 49.21 7.94
C GLN A 52 -19.01 50.08 7.05
N PRO A 53 -20.12 49.50 6.55
CA PRO A 53 -21.09 50.29 5.75
C PRO A 53 -21.72 51.41 6.59
N ALA A 54 -22.09 52.52 5.96
CA ALA A 54 -22.86 53.60 6.60
C ALA A 54 -24.23 53.06 7.09
N GLU A 55 -24.74 53.63 8.17
CA GLU A 55 -26.01 53.19 8.77
C GLU A 55 -27.15 53.20 7.71
N GLY A 56 -27.77 52.05 7.44
CA GLY A 56 -28.82 51.88 6.43
C GLY A 56 -28.35 51.62 5.01
N ALA A 57 -27.03 51.56 4.74
CA ALA A 57 -26.48 51.18 3.42
C ALA A 57 -26.19 49.68 3.33
N LEU A 58 -26.41 49.09 2.13
CA LEU A 58 -25.99 47.69 1.88
C LEU A 58 -24.45 47.58 1.79
N PRO A 59 -23.84 46.59 2.41
CA PRO A 59 -22.41 46.37 2.30
C PRO A 59 -22.05 45.93 0.87
N GLU A 60 -20.85 46.21 0.43
CA GLU A 60 -20.32 45.65 -0.84
C GLU A 60 -20.00 44.17 -0.71
N LEU A 61 -19.69 43.72 0.50
CA LEU A 61 -19.46 42.31 0.83
C LEU A 61 -20.13 41.95 2.15
N LEU A 62 -21.00 40.96 2.13
CA LEU A 62 -21.56 40.34 3.32
C LEU A 62 -20.77 39.08 3.68
N VAL A 63 -20.20 38.99 4.86
CA VAL A 63 -19.53 37.79 5.37
C VAL A 63 -20.46 37.11 6.35
N VAL A 64 -20.89 35.89 6.07
CA VAL A 64 -21.77 35.08 6.93
C VAL A 64 -20.96 33.91 7.49
N VAL A 65 -20.88 33.85 8.82
CA VAL A 65 -20.15 32.82 9.54
C VAL A 65 -21.14 31.88 10.20
N ASP A 66 -20.97 30.58 9.97
CA ASP A 66 -21.86 29.52 10.45
C ASP A 66 -23.35 29.84 10.29
N PRO A 67 -23.82 29.87 9.02
CA PRO A 67 -25.15 30.44 8.66
C PRO A 67 -26.35 29.69 9.24
N GLU A 68 -26.17 28.54 9.86
CA GLU A 68 -27.24 27.82 10.57
C GLU A 68 -27.84 28.63 11.74
N TRP A 69 -27.06 29.53 12.32
CA TRP A 69 -27.42 30.37 13.47
C TRP A 69 -27.79 31.80 13.06
N VAL A 70 -27.78 32.09 11.76
CA VAL A 70 -27.95 33.43 11.23
C VAL A 70 -29.13 33.47 10.25
N THR A 71 -30.11 34.32 10.48
CA THR A 71 -31.17 34.60 9.52
C THR A 71 -30.59 35.55 8.46
N LEU A 72 -30.54 35.13 7.20
CA LEU A 72 -30.11 35.98 6.10
C LEU A 72 -31.05 37.14 5.91
N PRO A 73 -30.54 38.38 5.68
CA PRO A 73 -31.38 39.55 5.38
C PRO A 73 -32.25 39.35 4.14
N GLN A 74 -33.40 40.03 4.09
CA GLN A 74 -34.28 40.00 2.89
C GLN A 74 -33.61 40.63 1.65
N GLN A 75 -32.68 41.56 1.86
CA GLN A 75 -31.85 42.15 0.80
C GLN A 75 -30.39 41.76 1.09
N LEU A 76 -29.79 41.05 0.15
CA LEU A 76 -28.40 40.65 0.22
C LEU A 76 -27.51 41.61 -0.57
N ALA A 77 -26.25 41.73 -0.11
CA ALA A 77 -25.19 42.40 -0.86
C ALA A 77 -24.97 41.69 -2.21
N ASP A 78 -24.34 42.39 -3.16
CA ASP A 78 -23.98 41.78 -4.45
C ASP A 78 -22.89 40.74 -4.36
N ARG A 79 -22.17 40.69 -3.24
CA ARG A 79 -21.19 39.65 -2.93
C ARG A 79 -21.42 39.11 -1.52
N VAL A 80 -21.48 37.81 -1.38
CA VAL A 80 -21.64 37.10 -0.11
C VAL A 80 -20.53 36.08 0.05
N LEU A 81 -19.75 36.21 1.12
CA LEU A 81 -18.75 35.20 1.49
C LEU A 81 -19.31 34.35 2.63
N LEU A 82 -19.53 33.04 2.36
CA LEU A 82 -19.87 32.09 3.40
C LEU A 82 -18.60 31.54 4.05
N VAL A 83 -18.61 31.47 5.37
CA VAL A 83 -17.56 30.85 6.19
C VAL A 83 -18.24 29.80 7.07
N CYS A 84 -18.07 28.54 6.76
CA CYS A 84 -18.76 27.44 7.43
C CYS A 84 -17.77 26.48 8.09
N SER A 85 -18.13 25.96 9.28
CA SER A 85 -17.39 24.90 9.94
C SER A 85 -17.64 23.54 9.29
N GLU A 86 -18.78 23.36 8.61
CA GLU A 86 -19.18 22.11 7.95
C GLU A 86 -19.51 22.31 6.46
N GLU A 87 -19.14 21.34 5.64
CA GLU A 87 -19.32 21.37 4.18
C GLU A 87 -20.80 21.24 3.77
N THR A 88 -21.58 20.48 4.53
CA THR A 88 -23.04 20.33 4.35
C THR A 88 -23.79 21.65 4.47
N MET A 89 -23.36 22.51 5.38
CA MET A 89 -23.92 23.83 5.64
C MET A 89 -23.64 24.77 4.48
N LEU A 90 -22.47 24.70 3.89
CA LEU A 90 -22.08 25.47 2.72
C LEU A 90 -23.01 25.22 1.52
N ALA A 91 -23.30 23.93 1.23
CA ALA A 91 -24.15 23.52 0.13
C ALA A 91 -25.61 23.94 0.34
N ALA A 92 -26.14 23.81 1.56
CA ALA A 92 -27.50 24.23 1.90
C ALA A 92 -27.71 25.75 1.70
N CYS A 93 -26.75 26.57 2.15
CA CYS A 93 -26.80 28.02 1.98
C CYS A 93 -26.56 28.44 0.53
N ALA A 94 -25.72 27.73 -0.21
CA ALA A 94 -25.50 27.99 -1.64
C ALA A 94 -26.81 27.91 -2.44
N LYS A 95 -27.68 26.95 -2.13
CA LYS A 95 -28.99 26.83 -2.76
C LYS A 95 -29.91 28.04 -2.47
N GLN A 96 -29.91 28.51 -1.23
CA GLN A 96 -30.71 29.71 -0.84
C GLN A 96 -30.19 30.97 -1.53
N LEU A 97 -28.86 31.11 -1.63
CA LEU A 97 -28.25 32.27 -2.32
C LEU A 97 -28.54 32.27 -3.84
N ALA A 98 -28.46 31.07 -4.47
CA ALA A 98 -28.80 30.93 -5.89
C ALA A 98 -30.24 31.29 -6.20
N GLN A 99 -31.20 30.99 -5.31
CA GLN A 99 -32.61 31.41 -5.43
C GLN A 99 -32.78 32.94 -5.36
N GLN A 100 -31.82 33.66 -4.81
CA GLN A 100 -31.77 35.10 -4.74
C GLN A 100 -30.86 35.74 -5.81
N GLY A 101 -30.42 34.95 -6.78
CA GLY A 101 -29.60 35.41 -7.91
C GLY A 101 -28.13 35.61 -7.60
N LEU A 102 -27.61 34.96 -6.52
CA LEU A 102 -26.20 34.94 -6.18
C LEU A 102 -25.60 33.56 -6.48
N TYR A 103 -24.58 33.53 -7.32
CA TYR A 103 -23.95 32.28 -7.78
C TYR A 103 -22.49 32.16 -7.32
N ARG A 104 -22.05 30.95 -7.07
CA ARG A 104 -20.69 30.66 -6.56
C ARG A 104 -19.62 31.13 -7.53
N ASP A 105 -18.68 31.92 -7.05
CA ASP A 105 -17.47 32.26 -7.77
C ASP A 105 -16.41 31.18 -7.55
N PHE A 106 -16.23 30.30 -8.55
CA PHE A 106 -15.27 29.19 -8.50
C PHE A 106 -13.81 29.65 -8.55
N SER A 107 -13.53 30.92 -8.84
CA SER A 107 -12.18 31.46 -8.71
C SER A 107 -11.75 31.59 -7.24
N TRP A 108 -12.73 31.67 -6.33
CA TRP A 108 -12.47 31.65 -4.89
C TRP A 108 -12.43 30.22 -4.35
N GLN A 109 -11.24 29.70 -4.11
CA GLN A 109 -11.08 28.37 -3.55
C GLN A 109 -10.87 28.39 -2.04
N SER A 110 -11.52 27.46 -1.32
CA SER A 110 -11.28 27.23 0.10
C SER A 110 -9.84 26.71 0.34
N ARG A 111 -9.11 27.34 1.26
CA ARG A 111 -7.76 26.92 1.65
C ARG A 111 -7.76 26.57 3.13
N GLY A 112 -7.91 25.29 3.45
CA GLY A 112 -7.82 24.77 4.82
C GLY A 112 -8.92 23.77 5.15
N ARG A 113 -8.61 22.84 6.05
CA ARG A 113 -9.53 21.74 6.44
C ARG A 113 -10.54 22.12 7.53
N ALA A 114 -10.35 23.25 8.20
CA ALA A 114 -11.13 23.59 9.40
C ALA A 114 -12.24 24.61 9.17
N LEU A 115 -12.19 25.37 8.06
CA LEU A 115 -13.25 26.32 7.70
C LEU A 115 -13.41 26.29 6.18
N GLN A 116 -14.63 26.00 5.73
CA GLN A 116 -15.00 26.07 4.31
C GLN A 116 -15.42 27.48 3.96
N THR A 117 -14.88 28.05 2.91
CA THR A 117 -15.23 29.40 2.45
C THR A 117 -15.64 29.39 0.98
N ALA A 118 -16.75 30.04 0.66
CA ALA A 118 -17.17 30.22 -0.72
C ALA A 118 -17.69 31.63 -0.93
N LEU A 119 -17.27 32.28 -2.02
CA LEU A 119 -17.75 33.59 -2.45
C LEU A 119 -18.88 33.39 -3.44
N PHE A 120 -19.97 34.16 -3.25
CA PHE A 120 -21.12 34.20 -4.13
C PHE A 120 -21.28 35.61 -4.66
N CYS A 121 -21.49 35.77 -5.97
CA CYS A 121 -21.64 37.05 -6.63
C CYS A 121 -22.96 37.09 -7.39
N ARG A 122 -23.62 38.28 -7.40
CA ARG A 122 -24.75 38.53 -8.27
C ARG A 122 -24.24 38.61 -9.70
N THR A 123 -24.80 37.79 -10.56
CA THR A 123 -24.43 37.76 -12.00
C THR A 123 -25.67 37.50 -12.84
N ASP A 124 -25.72 38.05 -14.05
CA ASP A 124 -26.71 37.71 -15.07
C ASP A 124 -26.32 36.41 -15.80
N ALA A 125 -26.03 35.35 -15.04
CA ALA A 125 -25.48 34.12 -15.56
C ALA A 125 -26.46 33.36 -16.46
N PRO A 126 -26.04 32.93 -17.65
CA PRO A 126 -26.93 32.26 -18.61
C PRO A 126 -27.35 30.85 -18.21
N ASP A 127 -26.83 30.24 -17.11
CA ASP A 127 -27.12 28.89 -16.66
C ASP A 127 -27.37 28.75 -15.15
N ALA A 128 -28.29 29.58 -14.63
CA ALA A 128 -28.70 29.52 -13.23
C ALA A 128 -29.40 28.19 -12.87
N ALA A 129 -30.10 27.57 -13.80
CA ALA A 129 -30.80 26.29 -13.59
C ALA A 129 -29.82 25.13 -13.47
N GLY A 130 -28.74 25.11 -14.26
CA GLY A 130 -27.70 24.10 -14.18
C GLY A 130 -26.90 24.15 -12.87
N GLN A 131 -26.60 25.35 -12.36
CA GLN A 131 -25.95 25.52 -11.08
C GLN A 131 -26.84 25.10 -9.89
N LEU A 132 -28.15 25.37 -9.96
CA LEU A 132 -29.09 24.89 -8.93
C LEU A 132 -29.15 23.35 -8.86
N ALA A 133 -29.21 22.69 -10.03
CA ALA A 133 -29.19 21.23 -10.11
C ALA A 133 -27.89 20.65 -9.56
N GLY A 134 -26.74 21.28 -9.82
CA GLY A 134 -25.42 20.86 -9.26
C GLY A 134 -25.38 20.98 -7.74
N TYR A 135 -26.01 21.98 -7.13
CA TYR A 135 -26.09 22.09 -5.67
C TYR A 135 -27.04 21.06 -5.05
N GLU A 136 -28.08 20.61 -5.74
CA GLU A 136 -28.95 19.53 -5.27
C GLU A 136 -28.21 18.20 -5.25
N GLU A 137 -27.44 17.89 -6.28
CA GLU A 137 -26.62 16.69 -6.37
C GLU A 137 -25.51 16.69 -5.32
N GLU A 138 -24.83 17.83 -5.08
CA GLU A 138 -23.81 17.96 -4.04
C GLU A 138 -24.39 17.77 -2.63
N LEU A 139 -25.59 18.28 -2.36
CA LEU A 139 -26.31 18.07 -1.10
C LEU A 139 -26.68 16.60 -0.85
N ASP A 140 -27.12 15.89 -1.87
CA ASP A 140 -27.51 14.49 -1.72
C ASP A 140 -26.28 13.61 -1.48
N ILE A 141 -25.15 13.86 -2.15
CA ILE A 141 -23.88 13.18 -1.90
C ILE A 141 -23.39 13.43 -0.46
N LEU A 142 -23.51 14.65 0.05
CA LEU A 142 -23.10 14.98 1.42
C LEU A 142 -24.02 14.37 2.48
N ARG A 143 -25.32 14.25 2.22
CA ARG A 143 -26.27 13.54 3.10
C ARG A 143 -25.93 12.04 3.20
N GLU A 144 -25.64 11.39 2.07
CA GLU A 144 -25.22 10.00 2.06
C GLU A 144 -23.92 9.78 2.85
N ARG A 145 -22.96 10.71 2.72
CA ARG A 145 -21.70 10.66 3.48
C ARG A 145 -21.92 10.83 4.99
N MET A 146 -22.84 11.72 5.40
CA MET A 146 -23.19 11.90 6.81
C MET A 146 -23.84 10.65 7.39
N GLU A 147 -24.83 10.08 6.71
CA GLU A 147 -25.47 8.83 7.14
C GLU A 147 -24.47 7.67 7.27
N LEU A 148 -23.50 7.58 6.35
CA LEU A 148 -22.44 6.60 6.40
C LEU A 148 -21.50 6.85 7.59
N ALA A 149 -21.14 8.10 7.87
CA ALA A 149 -20.29 8.47 8.99
C ALA A 149 -20.99 8.22 10.34
N GLU A 150 -22.29 8.51 10.45
CA GLU A 150 -23.08 8.20 11.65
C GLU A 150 -23.16 6.68 11.90
N ARG A 151 -23.44 5.87 10.87
CA ARG A 151 -23.44 4.40 10.97
C ARG A 151 -22.08 3.86 11.41
N THR A 152 -20.99 4.41 10.85
CA THR A 152 -19.62 4.04 11.21
C THR A 152 -19.29 4.43 12.67
N GLY A 153 -19.77 5.61 13.11
CA GLY A 153 -19.62 6.07 14.50
C GLY A 153 -20.35 5.17 15.50
N GLU A 154 -21.58 4.74 15.18
CA GLU A 154 -22.34 3.80 16.03
C GLU A 154 -21.70 2.40 16.09
N GLU A 155 -21.10 1.96 14.99
CA GLU A 155 -20.43 0.66 14.91
C GLU A 155 -19.12 0.66 15.66
N GLN A 156 -18.34 1.75 15.58
CA GLN A 156 -17.15 1.98 16.41
C GLN A 156 -17.54 2.09 17.90
N GLY A 157 -18.64 2.74 18.24
CA GLY A 157 -19.18 2.80 19.61
C GLY A 157 -19.48 1.41 20.16
N ARG A 158 -20.18 0.56 19.37
CA ARG A 158 -20.48 -0.84 19.73
C ARG A 158 -19.23 -1.70 19.87
N GLN A 159 -18.24 -1.48 19.03
CA GLN A 159 -16.95 -2.18 19.08
C GLN A 159 -16.13 -1.76 20.32
N LEU A 160 -16.17 -0.49 20.66
CA LEU A 160 -15.53 0.05 21.88
C LEU A 160 -16.18 -0.50 23.17
N GLU A 161 -17.50 -0.66 23.18
CA GLU A 161 -18.21 -1.30 24.29
C GLU A 161 -17.88 -2.79 24.44
N ARG A 162 -17.78 -3.52 23.30
CA ARG A 162 -17.32 -4.93 23.33
C ARG A 162 -15.91 -5.04 23.87
N LEU A 163 -14.96 -4.24 23.37
CA LEU A 163 -13.59 -4.23 23.87
C LEU A 163 -13.49 -3.85 25.35
N ARG A 164 -14.34 -2.92 25.83
CA ARG A 164 -14.43 -2.58 27.26
C ARG A 164 -14.97 -3.75 28.10
N SER A 165 -15.97 -4.47 27.58
CA SER A 165 -16.49 -5.68 28.21
C SER A 165 -15.42 -6.77 28.28
N ASP A 166 -14.72 -7.04 27.17
CA ASP A 166 -13.66 -8.04 27.11
C ASP A 166 -12.48 -7.68 28.04
N LEU A 167 -12.13 -6.39 28.10
CA LEU A 167 -11.10 -5.90 29.03
C LEU A 167 -11.53 -6.05 30.49
N SER A 168 -12.82 -5.84 30.81
CA SER A 168 -13.36 -6.03 32.16
C SER A 168 -13.36 -7.51 32.57
N LEU A 169 -13.70 -8.40 31.64
CA LEU A 169 -13.61 -9.86 31.82
C LEU A 169 -12.16 -10.32 32.03
N SER A 170 -11.23 -9.81 31.23
CA SER A 170 -9.79 -10.12 31.35
C SER A 170 -9.24 -9.65 32.72
N ARG A 171 -9.61 -8.45 33.16
CA ARG A 171 -9.24 -7.94 34.52
C ARG A 171 -9.85 -8.75 35.67
N SER A 172 -11.07 -9.26 35.48
CA SER A 172 -11.70 -10.15 36.46
C SER A 172 -10.95 -11.47 36.56
N HIS A 173 -10.56 -12.07 35.42
CA HIS A 173 -9.72 -13.26 35.36
C HIS A 173 -8.32 -13.04 35.95
N GLU A 174 -7.72 -11.88 35.73
CA GLU A 174 -6.43 -11.51 36.34
C GLU A 174 -6.53 -11.41 37.86
N GLN A 175 -7.59 -10.78 38.39
CA GLN A 175 -7.85 -10.71 39.82
C GLN A 175 -8.11 -12.08 40.44
N ASP A 176 -8.82 -12.98 39.76
CA ASP A 176 -9.06 -14.35 40.25
C ASP A 176 -7.80 -15.21 40.18
N LEU A 177 -6.96 -15.03 39.19
CA LEU A 177 -5.62 -15.64 39.13
C LEU A 177 -4.72 -15.10 40.26
N GLU A 178 -4.77 -13.81 40.55
CA GLU A 178 -4.02 -13.18 41.63
C GLU A 178 -4.47 -13.70 43.00
N LYS A 179 -5.79 -13.83 43.22
CA LYS A 179 -6.35 -14.45 44.43
C LYS A 179 -5.91 -15.90 44.58
N THR A 180 -5.98 -16.66 43.51
CA THR A 180 -5.55 -18.06 43.48
C THR A 180 -4.05 -18.17 43.74
N LEU A 181 -3.24 -17.34 43.05
CA LEU A 181 -1.80 -17.28 43.28
C LEU A 181 -1.46 -16.92 44.73
N ASN A 182 -2.15 -15.90 45.32
CA ASN A 182 -1.96 -15.49 46.70
C ASN A 182 -2.35 -16.59 47.69
N SER A 183 -3.42 -17.34 47.42
CA SER A 183 -3.80 -18.48 48.26
C SER A 183 -2.76 -19.61 48.21
N VAL A 184 -2.19 -19.87 47.04
CA VAL A 184 -1.10 -20.87 46.88
C VAL A 184 0.17 -20.38 47.59
N VAL A 185 0.54 -19.10 47.39
CA VAL A 185 1.75 -18.50 48.01
C VAL A 185 1.63 -18.44 49.57
N GLN A 186 0.42 -18.29 50.10
CA GLN A 186 0.20 -18.26 51.56
C GLN A 186 0.06 -19.66 52.17
N SER A 187 -0.09 -20.70 51.38
CA SER A 187 -0.21 -22.07 51.89
C SER A 187 1.04 -22.49 52.67
N GLN A 188 0.82 -23.32 53.76
CA GLN A 188 1.95 -23.83 54.55
C GLN A 188 2.96 -24.64 53.70
N PHE A 189 2.46 -25.37 52.74
CA PHE A 189 3.30 -26.13 51.79
C PHE A 189 4.18 -25.19 50.93
N TRP A 190 3.67 -24.05 50.49
CA TRP A 190 4.41 -23.06 49.73
C TRP A 190 5.50 -22.39 50.58
N LYS A 191 5.21 -22.11 51.85
CA LYS A 191 6.19 -21.54 52.80
C LYS A 191 7.29 -22.52 53.18
N LEU A 192 6.92 -23.78 53.38
CA LEU A 192 7.89 -24.86 53.71
C LEU A 192 8.88 -25.18 52.58
N THR A 193 8.40 -25.02 51.33
CA THR A 193 9.26 -25.32 50.13
C THR A 193 9.97 -24.08 49.61
N TRP A 194 9.77 -22.88 50.20
CA TRP A 194 10.38 -21.63 49.82
C TRP A 194 11.93 -21.68 49.72
N PRO A 195 12.65 -22.24 50.73
CA PRO A 195 14.12 -22.28 50.64
C PRO A 195 14.62 -23.11 49.45
N MET A 196 13.98 -24.23 49.19
CA MET A 196 14.35 -25.11 48.03
C MET A 196 14.07 -24.39 46.67
N ARG A 197 12.95 -23.72 46.59
CA ARG A 197 12.58 -22.96 45.33
C ARG A 197 13.46 -21.74 45.14
N TYR A 198 13.80 -21.02 46.22
CA TYR A 198 14.78 -19.94 46.15
C TYR A 198 16.15 -20.47 45.64
N LEU A 199 16.56 -21.60 46.19
CA LEU A 199 17.81 -22.25 45.73
C LEU A 199 17.73 -22.66 44.24
N VAL A 200 16.61 -23.26 43.80
CA VAL A 200 16.35 -23.68 42.43
C VAL A 200 16.28 -22.48 41.48
N SER A 201 15.62 -21.34 41.88
CA SER A 201 15.53 -20.14 41.09
C SER A 201 16.91 -19.47 40.95
N LYS A 202 17.69 -19.41 42.04
CA LYS A 202 19.07 -18.93 42.04
C LYS A 202 19.98 -19.83 41.18
N CYS A 203 19.81 -21.14 41.30
CA CYS A 203 20.52 -22.10 40.44
C CYS A 203 20.11 -21.93 38.96
N ARG A 204 18.83 -21.65 38.68
CA ARG A 204 18.33 -21.40 37.30
C ARG A 204 18.86 -20.11 36.75
N GLN A 205 18.95 -19.04 37.55
CA GLN A 205 19.60 -17.76 37.17
C GLN A 205 21.10 -17.95 36.92
N LEU A 206 21.79 -18.67 37.78
CA LEU A 206 23.19 -19.03 37.65
C LEU A 206 23.43 -20.00 36.47
N TRP A 207 22.42 -20.85 36.13
CA TRP A 207 22.49 -21.77 35.00
C TRP A 207 22.61 -21.06 33.64
N HIS A 208 21.99 -19.90 33.53
CA HIS A 208 22.04 -19.09 32.28
C HIS A 208 23.24 -18.14 32.21
N THR A 209 23.87 -17.83 33.33
CA THR A 209 24.96 -16.83 33.39
C THR A 209 26.35 -17.46 33.62
N PHE A 210 26.46 -18.69 34.12
CA PHE A 210 27.77 -19.33 34.37
C PHE A 210 28.28 -20.05 33.10
N PRO A 211 29.51 -19.80 32.64
CA PRO A 211 30.05 -20.39 31.40
C PRO A 211 29.97 -21.93 31.36
N LEU A 212 30.09 -22.56 32.52
CA LEU A 212 30.03 -24.01 32.65
C LEU A 212 28.65 -24.56 32.37
N PHE A 213 27.57 -23.89 32.79
CA PHE A 213 26.20 -24.35 32.58
C PHE A 213 25.74 -24.09 31.14
N VAL A 214 26.14 -22.95 30.54
CA VAL A 214 25.93 -22.67 29.11
C VAL A 214 26.66 -23.74 28.28
N PHE A 215 27.87 -24.08 28.66
CA PHE A 215 28.64 -25.14 28.02
C PHE A 215 27.96 -26.52 28.13
N LEU A 216 27.46 -26.91 29.32
CA LEU A 216 26.73 -28.18 29.52
C LEU A 216 25.40 -28.23 28.79
N ALA A 217 24.65 -27.10 28.73
CA ALA A 217 23.39 -26.98 27.96
C ALA A 217 23.66 -27.13 26.45
N THR A 218 24.69 -26.48 25.96
CA THR A 218 25.13 -26.56 24.55
C THR A 218 25.62 -27.98 24.22
N LEU A 219 26.41 -28.59 25.13
CA LEU A 219 26.89 -29.97 25.01
C LEU A 219 25.71 -30.97 24.89
N ARG A 220 24.65 -30.74 25.68
CA ARG A 220 23.45 -31.61 25.68
C ARG A 220 22.64 -31.42 24.37
N ARG A 221 22.67 -30.24 23.80
CA ARG A 221 21.89 -29.91 22.60
C ARG A 221 22.56 -30.30 21.29
N VAL A 222 23.88 -30.12 21.16
CA VAL A 222 24.65 -30.32 19.92
C VAL A 222 25.78 -31.34 20.02
N GLY A 223 26.00 -31.94 21.19
CA GLY A 223 27.09 -32.91 21.45
C GLY A 223 28.47 -32.25 21.51
N ILE A 224 29.48 -33.07 21.85
CA ILE A 224 30.90 -32.61 21.98
C ILE A 224 31.41 -32.06 20.64
N SER A 225 31.12 -32.74 19.55
CA SER A 225 31.53 -32.33 18.20
C SER A 225 30.91 -30.97 17.80
N GLY A 226 29.64 -30.72 18.13
CA GLY A 226 28.96 -29.46 17.87
C GLY A 226 29.52 -28.31 18.70
N VAL A 227 29.82 -28.54 19.99
CA VAL A 227 30.45 -27.51 20.85
C VAL A 227 31.86 -27.18 20.36
N MET A 228 32.64 -28.17 19.92
CA MET A 228 33.97 -27.94 19.37
C MET A 228 33.90 -27.21 18.02
N ALA A 229 32.91 -27.51 17.19
CA ALA A 229 32.66 -26.79 15.93
C ALA A 229 32.32 -25.33 16.17
N GLN A 230 31.43 -25.04 17.13
CA GLN A 230 31.08 -23.66 17.51
C GLN A 230 32.28 -22.90 18.09
N ALA A 231 33.08 -23.52 18.95
CA ALA A 231 34.27 -22.89 19.49
C ALA A 231 35.32 -22.62 18.41
N LYS A 232 35.50 -23.54 17.45
CA LYS A 232 36.37 -23.36 16.29
C LYS A 232 35.85 -22.22 15.41
N ALA A 233 34.56 -22.19 15.10
CA ALA A 233 33.92 -21.14 14.30
C ALA A 233 34.05 -19.74 14.93
N LYS A 234 33.83 -19.60 16.25
CA LYS A 234 34.08 -18.34 16.99
C LYS A 234 35.56 -17.91 16.92
N ARG A 235 36.46 -18.83 16.95
CA ARG A 235 37.90 -18.51 16.87
C ARG A 235 38.31 -18.07 15.46
N GLU A 236 37.78 -18.72 14.42
CA GLU A 236 37.98 -18.35 13.02
C GLU A 236 37.31 -17.03 12.72
N TYR A 237 36.07 -16.80 13.23
CA TYR A 237 35.35 -15.54 13.09
C TYR A 237 36.18 -14.35 13.63
N LYS A 238 36.73 -14.46 14.86
CA LYS A 238 37.58 -13.39 15.43
C LYS A 238 38.85 -13.11 14.63
N LYS A 239 39.36 -14.09 13.88
CA LYS A 239 40.54 -13.89 13.01
C LYS A 239 40.14 -13.21 11.71
N LEU A 240 39.01 -13.54 11.16
CA LEU A 240 38.50 -13.04 9.88
C LEU A 240 37.91 -11.64 10.01
N PHE A 241 37.34 -11.33 11.18
CA PHE A 241 36.64 -10.08 11.47
C PHE A 241 37.22 -9.42 12.74
N PRO A 242 38.39 -8.73 12.65
CA PRO A 242 39.09 -8.19 13.81
C PRO A 242 38.48 -6.92 14.42
N GLY A 243 37.44 -6.34 13.83
CA GLY A 243 36.74 -5.17 14.33
C GLY A 243 35.82 -5.46 15.54
N LYS A 244 35.11 -4.41 16.03
CA LYS A 244 34.01 -4.59 16.98
C LYS A 244 32.97 -5.45 16.31
N ALA A 245 32.76 -6.66 16.83
CA ALA A 245 31.77 -7.54 16.27
C ALA A 245 30.42 -6.84 16.28
N MET A 246 29.81 -6.69 15.10
CA MET A 246 28.39 -6.39 15.02
C MET A 246 27.65 -7.41 15.88
N PRO A 247 26.62 -7.02 16.66
CA PRO A 247 25.77 -7.99 17.33
C PRO A 247 25.39 -8.98 16.25
N ALA A 248 25.70 -10.27 16.46
CA ALA A 248 25.25 -11.29 15.53
C ALA A 248 23.72 -11.24 15.58
N ASP A 249 23.14 -10.76 14.51
CA ASP A 249 21.69 -10.81 14.35
C ASP A 249 21.26 -12.26 14.61
N ARG A 250 20.08 -12.43 15.18
CA ARG A 250 19.49 -13.76 15.38
C ARG A 250 19.47 -14.61 14.11
N PHE A 251 19.68 -13.98 12.95
CA PHE A 251 19.72 -14.59 11.62
C PHE A 251 21.15 -14.84 11.10
N ALA A 252 22.20 -14.24 11.67
CA ALA A 252 23.59 -14.45 11.27
C ALA A 252 24.37 -15.10 12.40
N THR A 253 24.64 -16.39 12.28
CA THR A 253 25.48 -17.09 13.26
C THR A 253 26.96 -16.95 12.93
N PRO A 254 27.89 -17.02 13.94
CA PRO A 254 29.31 -17.05 13.66
C PRO A 254 29.73 -18.19 12.71
N GLU A 255 29.04 -19.31 12.76
CA GLU A 255 29.26 -20.46 11.89
C GLU A 255 28.93 -20.14 10.44
N LEU A 256 27.77 -19.44 10.19
CA LEU A 256 27.40 -19.01 8.85
C LEU A 256 28.43 -18.05 8.27
N LEU A 257 28.82 -17.03 9.03
CA LEU A 257 29.82 -16.03 8.58
C LEU A 257 31.17 -16.66 8.27
N VAL A 258 31.63 -17.63 9.08
CA VAL A 258 32.85 -18.40 8.80
C VAL A 258 32.68 -19.28 7.54
N LYS A 259 31.52 -19.92 7.37
CA LYS A 259 31.21 -20.72 6.17
C LYS A 259 31.24 -19.83 4.93
N GLN A 260 30.60 -18.68 4.96
CA GLN A 260 30.57 -17.71 3.86
C GLN A 260 31.95 -17.13 3.54
N ALA A 261 32.73 -16.75 4.57
CA ALA A 261 34.09 -16.27 4.39
C ALA A 261 35.05 -17.30 3.77
N ALA A 262 34.83 -18.59 4.05
CA ALA A 262 35.58 -19.66 3.45
C ALA A 262 35.14 -20.07 2.04
N ASN A 263 33.83 -19.85 1.74
CA ASN A 263 33.20 -20.23 0.47
C ASN A 263 32.73 -18.94 -0.26
N GLN A 264 33.70 -18.20 -0.78
CA GLN A 264 33.39 -16.99 -1.54
C GLN A 264 32.75 -17.36 -2.88
N PRO A 265 31.59 -16.81 -3.24
CA PRO A 265 31.04 -16.98 -4.59
C PRO A 265 32.04 -16.40 -5.62
N ALA A 266 32.06 -16.98 -6.82
CA ALA A 266 32.81 -16.42 -7.95
C ALA A 266 32.11 -15.15 -8.44
N GLY A 267 32.14 -14.12 -7.62
CA GLY A 267 31.37 -12.90 -7.81
C GLY A 267 32.24 -11.71 -8.22
N PRO A 268 31.59 -10.65 -8.70
CA PRO A 268 32.22 -9.43 -9.21
C PRO A 268 32.78 -8.56 -8.08
N LEU A 269 33.62 -7.58 -8.45
CA LEU A 269 33.90 -6.46 -7.55
C LEU A 269 32.64 -5.59 -7.39
N ILE A 270 32.20 -5.39 -6.14
CA ILE A 270 31.04 -4.54 -5.81
C ILE A 270 31.54 -3.22 -5.26
N SER A 271 31.24 -2.12 -5.93
CA SER A 271 31.53 -0.75 -5.46
C SER A 271 30.34 -0.23 -4.65
N ILE A 272 30.52 -0.03 -3.36
CA ILE A 272 29.51 0.55 -2.47
C ILE A 272 29.68 2.08 -2.53
N VAL A 273 28.65 2.79 -2.95
CA VAL A 273 28.65 4.26 -3.05
C VAL A 273 27.89 4.85 -1.87
N VAL A 274 28.55 5.76 -1.13
CA VAL A 274 27.98 6.42 0.04
C VAL A 274 28.18 7.94 -0.07
N PRO A 275 27.13 8.71 -0.34
CA PRO A 275 27.17 10.17 -0.25
C PRO A 275 27.08 10.60 1.23
N LEU A 276 28.09 11.33 1.71
CA LEU A 276 28.15 11.86 3.07
C LEU A 276 27.76 13.33 3.11
N TYR A 277 26.84 13.69 4.02
CA TYR A 277 26.52 15.09 4.28
C TYR A 277 26.17 15.30 5.75
N ASN A 278 27.04 15.99 6.49
CA ASN A 278 26.87 16.23 7.92
C ASN A 278 26.58 14.96 8.75
N THR A 279 27.24 13.86 8.38
CA THR A 279 27.02 12.54 8.97
C THR A 279 27.43 12.54 10.45
N PRO A 280 26.54 12.16 11.39
CA PRO A 280 26.93 11.98 12.78
C PRO A 280 28.06 10.95 12.92
N GLN A 281 29.05 11.26 13.75
CA GLN A 281 30.26 10.43 13.93
C GLN A 281 29.92 8.97 14.31
N GLN A 282 28.91 8.79 15.16
CA GLN A 282 28.45 7.45 15.55
C GLN A 282 27.94 6.65 14.34
N PHE A 283 27.08 7.25 13.51
CA PHE A 283 26.52 6.58 12.33
C PHE A 283 27.60 6.22 11.31
N LEU A 284 28.55 7.14 11.11
CA LEU A 284 29.70 6.90 10.24
C LEU A 284 30.52 5.68 10.70
N VAL A 285 30.79 5.56 12.01
CA VAL A 285 31.54 4.41 12.56
C VAL A 285 30.76 3.11 12.40
N GLU A 286 29.45 3.12 12.69
CA GLU A 286 28.58 1.95 12.55
C GLU A 286 28.47 1.49 11.09
N LEU A 287 28.33 2.42 10.14
CA LEU A 287 28.37 2.15 8.71
C LEU A 287 29.70 1.51 8.28
N LEU A 288 30.82 2.14 8.62
CA LEU A 288 32.15 1.63 8.28
C LEU A 288 32.39 0.23 8.85
N ASP A 289 32.01 0.00 10.09
CA ASP A 289 32.11 -1.32 10.74
C ASP A 289 31.24 -2.35 10.00
N SER A 290 30.02 -1.97 9.56
CA SER A 290 29.11 -2.86 8.85
C SER A 290 29.65 -3.31 7.49
N VAL A 291 30.30 -2.40 6.76
CA VAL A 291 30.93 -2.70 5.46
C VAL A 291 32.21 -3.51 5.65
N GLN A 292 33.08 -3.15 6.59
CA GLN A 292 34.31 -3.89 6.85
C GLN A 292 34.07 -5.33 7.34
N ASN A 293 32.91 -5.56 8.01
CA ASN A 293 32.52 -6.86 8.52
C ASN A 293 31.72 -7.71 7.51
N GLN A 294 31.62 -7.31 6.25
CA GLN A 294 30.96 -8.14 5.22
C GLN A 294 31.71 -9.47 5.06
N SER A 295 30.94 -10.56 5.00
CA SER A 295 31.47 -11.92 4.76
C SER A 295 32.03 -12.09 3.35
N TYR A 296 31.47 -11.38 2.36
CA TYR A 296 32.04 -11.25 1.01
C TYR A 296 33.22 -10.30 1.03
N ARG A 297 34.30 -10.62 0.32
CA ARG A 297 35.57 -9.89 0.40
C ARG A 297 35.88 -8.97 -0.78
N ASN A 298 35.27 -9.23 -1.93
CA ASN A 298 35.55 -8.50 -3.18
C ASN A 298 34.65 -7.27 -3.33
N TRP A 299 34.90 -6.26 -2.50
CA TRP A 299 34.19 -4.98 -2.52
C TRP A 299 35.15 -3.80 -2.40
N GLU A 300 34.75 -2.64 -2.85
CA GLU A 300 35.32 -1.33 -2.52
C GLU A 300 34.23 -0.40 -1.98
N LEU A 301 34.63 0.56 -1.12
CA LEU A 301 33.74 1.56 -0.55
C LEU A 301 34.14 2.94 -1.07
N CYS A 302 33.27 3.58 -1.85
CA CYS A 302 33.45 4.88 -2.46
C CYS A 302 32.65 5.92 -1.64
N MET A 303 33.32 6.67 -0.77
CA MET A 303 32.71 7.67 0.10
C MET A 303 32.96 9.08 -0.42
N VAL A 304 31.89 9.83 -0.65
CA VAL A 304 31.91 11.19 -1.18
C VAL A 304 31.33 12.13 -0.14
N ASP A 305 32.14 13.10 0.33
CA ASP A 305 31.79 13.98 1.45
C ASP A 305 31.57 15.42 1.00
N ALA A 306 30.31 15.86 1.06
CA ALA A 306 29.90 17.25 0.81
C ALA A 306 29.63 18.04 2.11
N GLY A 307 29.85 17.45 3.29
CA GLY A 307 29.66 18.08 4.59
C GLY A 307 30.74 19.09 4.91
N GLN A 308 30.57 19.84 5.98
CA GLN A 308 31.56 20.83 6.44
C GLN A 308 32.39 20.33 7.64
N ASP A 309 32.00 19.22 8.26
CA ASP A 309 32.67 18.64 9.42
C ASP A 309 33.92 17.87 8.98
N GLU A 310 35.09 18.43 9.29
CA GLU A 310 36.38 17.83 9.02
C GLU A 310 36.60 16.48 9.74
N THR A 311 35.88 16.22 10.85
CA THR A 311 36.05 14.99 11.63
C THR A 311 35.56 13.77 10.85
N VAL A 312 34.54 13.92 9.99
CA VAL A 312 34.07 12.89 9.08
C VAL A 312 35.18 12.43 8.15
N GLY A 313 35.81 13.37 7.47
CA GLY A 313 36.94 13.10 6.56
C GLY A 313 38.16 12.48 7.26
N GLN A 314 38.47 12.93 8.48
CA GLN A 314 39.59 12.38 9.29
C GLN A 314 39.31 10.91 9.63
N THR A 315 38.09 10.58 10.05
CA THR A 315 37.70 9.20 10.40
C THR A 315 37.76 8.27 9.19
N VAL A 316 37.21 8.69 8.05
CA VAL A 316 37.27 7.87 6.82
C VAL A 316 38.72 7.67 6.35
N LYS A 317 39.54 8.70 6.35
CA LYS A 317 40.96 8.61 5.98
C LYS A 317 41.76 7.68 6.93
N ALA A 318 41.46 7.72 8.22
CA ALA A 318 42.09 6.82 9.19
C ALA A 318 41.74 5.35 8.91
N ARG A 319 40.47 5.06 8.54
CA ARG A 319 40.04 3.70 8.13
C ARG A 319 40.67 3.28 6.79
N ALA A 320 40.73 4.20 5.82
CA ALA A 320 41.34 3.96 4.51
C ALA A 320 42.85 3.65 4.61
N ALA A 321 43.56 4.23 5.57
CA ALA A 321 44.96 3.92 5.81
C ALA A 321 45.23 2.47 6.24
N SER A 322 44.24 1.82 6.87
CA SER A 322 44.28 0.41 7.29
C SER A 322 43.58 -0.56 6.34
N ASP A 323 42.68 -0.06 5.49
CA ASP A 323 41.94 -0.87 4.52
C ASP A 323 41.86 -0.13 3.16
N PRO A 324 42.74 -0.52 2.20
CA PRO A 324 42.81 0.15 0.90
C PRO A 324 41.57 0.03 0.01
N ARG A 325 40.59 -0.78 0.38
CA ARG A 325 39.30 -0.89 -0.29
C ARG A 325 38.41 0.34 -0.01
N ILE A 326 38.68 1.11 1.05
CA ILE A 326 37.98 2.33 1.40
C ILE A 326 38.60 3.50 0.64
N ARG A 327 37.81 4.21 -0.13
CA ARG A 327 38.19 5.34 -0.95
C ARG A 327 37.36 6.55 -0.55
N TYR A 328 38.03 7.71 -0.40
CA TYR A 328 37.40 8.96 0.06
C TYR A 328 37.65 10.11 -0.90
N ARG A 329 36.60 10.85 -1.18
CA ARG A 329 36.66 12.11 -1.94
C ARG A 329 35.92 13.20 -1.17
N LYS A 330 36.63 14.30 -0.84
CA LYS A 330 35.99 15.54 -0.36
C LYS A 330 35.50 16.34 -1.54
N LEU A 331 34.26 16.85 -1.47
CA LEU A 331 33.72 17.77 -2.45
C LEU A 331 33.91 19.22 -2.01
N ASP A 332 34.15 20.12 -2.97
CA ASP A 332 34.25 21.56 -2.74
C ASP A 332 32.88 22.19 -2.41
N LYS A 333 31.81 21.60 -2.89
CA LYS A 333 30.41 22.04 -2.68
C LYS A 333 29.46 20.88 -2.58
N ASN A 334 28.30 21.12 -1.97
CA ASN A 334 27.17 20.20 -1.95
C ASN A 334 26.29 20.44 -3.20
N ASP A 335 26.24 19.47 -4.12
CA ASP A 335 25.42 19.51 -5.33
C ASP A 335 24.07 18.78 -5.15
N GLY A 336 23.63 18.57 -3.91
CA GLY A 336 22.44 17.78 -3.57
C GLY A 336 22.71 16.28 -3.63
N ILE A 337 21.70 15.48 -3.23
CA ILE A 337 21.89 14.04 -3.07
C ILE A 337 22.29 13.38 -4.40
N ALA A 338 21.56 13.63 -5.48
CA ALA A 338 21.89 13.07 -6.80
C ALA A 338 23.28 13.49 -7.29
N GLY A 339 23.62 14.79 -7.20
CA GLY A 339 24.93 15.30 -7.60
C GLY A 339 26.07 14.67 -6.80
N ASN A 340 25.90 14.53 -5.49
CA ASN A 340 26.89 13.89 -4.62
C ASN A 340 27.03 12.39 -4.93
N THR A 341 25.93 11.67 -5.14
CA THR A 341 25.93 10.25 -5.53
C THR A 341 26.67 10.05 -6.86
N ASN A 342 26.44 10.93 -7.84
CA ASN A 342 27.10 10.87 -9.14
C ASN A 342 28.63 11.03 -9.01
N GLN A 343 29.11 11.89 -8.09
CA GLN A 343 30.54 11.95 -7.78
C GLN A 343 31.06 10.63 -7.19
N GLY A 344 30.20 9.85 -6.52
CA GLY A 344 30.51 8.51 -6.07
C GLY A 344 30.55 7.51 -7.24
N PHE A 345 29.65 7.61 -8.21
CA PHE A 345 29.67 6.78 -9.41
C PHE A 345 30.96 6.99 -10.24
N ASP A 346 31.49 8.20 -10.28
CA ASP A 346 32.80 8.49 -10.90
C ASP A 346 33.98 7.80 -10.20
N MET A 347 33.79 7.32 -8.99
CA MET A 347 34.84 6.58 -8.26
C MET A 347 34.75 5.07 -8.48
N VAL A 348 33.66 4.55 -9.00
CA VAL A 348 33.38 3.12 -9.18
C VAL A 348 34.45 2.45 -10.06
N LYS A 349 34.97 1.33 -9.62
CA LYS A 349 35.85 0.42 -10.39
C LYS A 349 35.26 -0.98 -10.52
N GLY A 350 34.24 -1.28 -9.70
CA GLY A 350 33.59 -2.56 -9.68
C GLY A 350 32.67 -2.80 -10.87
N ASP A 351 32.39 -4.07 -11.10
CA ASP A 351 31.43 -4.50 -12.12
C ASP A 351 29.99 -4.20 -11.70
N TYR A 352 29.75 -4.06 -10.39
CA TYR A 352 28.45 -3.74 -9.80
C TYR A 352 28.55 -2.58 -8.81
N VAL A 353 27.45 -1.83 -8.70
CA VAL A 353 27.29 -0.68 -7.83
C VAL A 353 26.20 -0.98 -6.81
N ALA A 354 26.47 -0.77 -5.53
CA ALA A 354 25.53 -0.80 -4.42
C ALA A 354 25.32 0.61 -3.87
N LEU A 355 24.08 1.01 -3.63
CA LEU A 355 23.77 2.27 -2.94
C LEU A 355 23.57 2.01 -1.45
N LEU A 356 24.23 2.84 -0.62
CA LEU A 356 24.12 2.77 0.83
C LEU A 356 24.04 4.19 1.41
N ASP A 357 23.01 4.45 2.20
CA ASP A 357 22.84 5.74 2.86
C ASP A 357 23.78 5.87 4.05
N HIS A 358 24.19 7.11 4.31
CA HIS A 358 25.28 7.40 5.27
C HIS A 358 24.92 7.19 6.75
N ASP A 359 23.67 6.96 7.08
CA ASP A 359 23.14 6.73 8.42
C ASP A 359 22.67 5.28 8.63
N ASP A 360 22.79 4.43 7.61
CA ASP A 360 22.29 3.07 7.60
C ASP A 360 23.37 2.01 7.83
N ILE A 361 22.95 0.76 7.96
CA ILE A 361 23.81 -0.37 8.32
C ILE A 361 23.51 -1.55 7.39
N LEU A 362 24.57 -2.21 6.86
CA LEU A 362 24.44 -3.44 6.11
C LEU A 362 24.50 -4.66 7.02
N HIS A 363 23.65 -5.65 6.76
CA HIS A 363 23.77 -6.96 7.38
C HIS A 363 25.09 -7.64 6.96
N PRO A 364 25.81 -8.34 7.85
CA PRO A 364 27.14 -8.92 7.55
C PRO A 364 27.16 -9.90 6.36
N CYS A 365 26.03 -10.51 6.01
CA CYS A 365 25.89 -11.43 4.87
C CYS A 365 25.44 -10.74 3.58
N ALA A 366 25.17 -9.44 3.56
CA ALA A 366 24.48 -8.76 2.46
C ALA A 366 25.19 -8.95 1.12
N LEU A 367 26.45 -8.60 1.05
CA LEU A 367 27.21 -8.68 -0.20
C LEU A 367 27.49 -10.13 -0.63
N TRP A 368 27.48 -11.07 0.29
CA TRP A 368 27.66 -12.50 -0.04
C TRP A 368 26.45 -13.03 -0.82
N TYR A 369 25.23 -12.77 -0.33
CA TYR A 369 24.00 -13.17 -1.02
C TYR A 369 23.84 -12.44 -2.35
N VAL A 370 24.21 -11.16 -2.40
CA VAL A 370 24.22 -10.39 -3.66
C VAL A 370 25.17 -11.03 -4.67
N ALA A 371 26.41 -11.31 -4.28
CA ALA A 371 27.41 -11.92 -5.16
C ALA A 371 26.98 -13.32 -5.62
N GLN A 372 26.34 -14.11 -4.74
CA GLN A 372 25.77 -15.41 -5.08
C GLN A 372 24.66 -15.28 -6.11
N ALA A 373 23.68 -14.37 -5.90
CA ALA A 373 22.59 -14.14 -6.85
C ALA A 373 23.12 -13.71 -8.24
N ILE A 374 24.14 -12.88 -8.28
CA ILE A 374 24.79 -12.49 -9.54
C ILE A 374 25.45 -13.70 -10.21
N ALA A 375 26.24 -14.48 -9.46
CA ALA A 375 26.98 -15.62 -10.01
C ALA A 375 26.08 -16.75 -10.49
N GLU A 376 25.04 -17.08 -9.72
CA GLU A 376 24.17 -18.24 -9.98
C GLU A 376 23.03 -17.93 -10.94
N GLN A 377 22.49 -16.71 -10.89
CA GLN A 377 21.29 -16.32 -11.64
C GLN A 377 21.56 -15.36 -12.79
N GLY A 378 22.79 -14.80 -12.89
CA GLY A 378 23.13 -13.81 -13.90
C GLY A 378 22.37 -12.49 -13.75
N ALA A 379 22.05 -12.10 -12.51
CA ALA A 379 21.31 -10.88 -12.21
C ALA A 379 22.12 -9.64 -12.63
N ASP A 380 21.52 -8.70 -13.32
CA ASP A 380 22.10 -7.38 -13.58
C ASP A 380 21.49 -6.26 -12.72
N PHE A 381 20.39 -6.57 -12.01
CA PHE A 381 19.85 -5.77 -10.92
C PHE A 381 19.38 -6.69 -9.79
N VAL A 382 19.82 -6.41 -8.57
CA VAL A 382 19.49 -7.18 -7.34
C VAL A 382 18.93 -6.21 -6.30
N TYR A 383 17.91 -6.62 -5.56
CA TYR A 383 17.47 -5.91 -4.36
C TYR A 383 17.11 -6.89 -3.24
N THR A 384 17.07 -6.38 -2.00
CA THR A 384 16.86 -7.20 -0.81
C THR A 384 15.69 -6.71 0.03
N ASP A 385 15.27 -7.51 1.01
CA ASP A 385 14.39 -7.02 2.07
C ASP A 385 15.15 -6.09 3.03
N GLU A 386 14.40 -5.24 3.72
CA GLU A 386 14.92 -4.28 4.68
C GLU A 386 14.11 -4.27 5.97
N VAL A 387 14.70 -3.74 7.02
CA VAL A 387 14.03 -3.51 8.31
C VAL A 387 14.44 -2.17 8.88
N THR A 388 13.47 -1.41 9.40
CA THR A 388 13.78 -0.16 10.10
C THR A 388 14.14 -0.43 11.56
N PHE A 389 14.99 0.43 12.12
CA PHE A 389 15.38 0.38 13.53
C PHE A 389 15.48 1.76 14.14
N GLU A 390 15.31 1.86 15.45
CA GLU A 390 15.40 3.11 16.22
C GLU A 390 16.51 3.03 17.27
N GLY A 391 17.38 4.03 17.30
CA GLY A 391 18.50 4.08 18.23
C GLY A 391 19.59 3.08 17.87
N ASP A 392 19.45 1.84 18.28
CA ASP A 392 20.38 0.75 17.95
C ASP A 392 19.68 -0.42 17.23
N ILE A 393 20.48 -1.30 16.64
CA ILE A 393 20.04 -2.42 15.80
C ILE A 393 19.23 -3.49 16.57
N ASP A 394 19.21 -3.45 17.90
CA ASP A 394 18.40 -4.36 18.71
C ASP A 394 16.93 -3.92 18.78
N HIS A 395 16.61 -2.68 18.34
CA HIS A 395 15.26 -2.11 18.34
C HIS A 395 14.69 -2.02 16.91
N LEU A 396 14.39 -3.19 16.33
CA LEU A 396 13.76 -3.29 15.01
C LEU A 396 12.28 -2.91 15.08
N THR A 397 11.80 -2.12 14.11
CA THR A 397 10.43 -1.55 14.13
C THR A 397 9.57 -2.04 12.97
N VAL A 398 9.90 -1.74 11.72
CA VAL A 398 9.10 -2.10 10.56
C VAL A 398 9.88 -3.07 9.67
N TYR A 399 9.30 -4.24 9.42
CA TYR A 399 9.83 -5.25 8.52
C TYR A 399 9.22 -5.05 7.13
N HIS A 400 10.05 -4.78 6.14
CA HIS A 400 9.63 -4.63 4.76
C HIS A 400 10.04 -5.86 3.95
N PHE A 401 9.16 -6.86 3.95
CA PHE A 401 9.25 -8.06 3.11
C PHE A 401 8.64 -7.77 1.74
N LYS A 402 9.48 -7.75 0.73
CA LYS A 402 9.15 -7.33 -0.63
C LYS A 402 8.70 -8.52 -1.48
N PRO A 403 7.89 -8.32 -2.53
CA PRO A 403 7.69 -9.34 -3.56
C PRO A 403 8.92 -9.42 -4.48
N ASP A 404 8.96 -10.42 -5.35
CA ASP A 404 9.83 -10.39 -6.51
C ASP A 404 9.52 -9.18 -7.40
N TYR A 405 10.30 -8.96 -8.46
CA TYR A 405 10.08 -7.80 -9.32
C TYR A 405 8.68 -7.79 -9.95
N MET A 406 7.89 -6.80 -9.54
CA MET A 406 6.51 -6.58 -9.96
C MET A 406 6.34 -5.16 -10.50
N LEU A 407 6.02 -5.05 -11.79
CA LEU A 407 6.00 -3.77 -12.49
C LEU A 407 4.91 -2.83 -11.98
N ASP A 408 3.68 -3.34 -11.76
CA ASP A 408 2.58 -2.49 -11.28
C ASP A 408 2.78 -2.07 -9.82
N ASN A 409 3.45 -2.90 -9.02
CA ASN A 409 3.90 -2.50 -7.68
C ASN A 409 4.90 -1.34 -7.76
N LEU A 410 5.93 -1.46 -8.63
CA LEU A 410 6.93 -0.40 -8.80
C LEU A 410 6.33 0.89 -9.39
N ARG A 411 5.30 0.79 -10.22
CA ARG A 411 4.54 1.93 -10.75
C ARG A 411 3.62 2.58 -9.72
N SER A 412 3.35 1.90 -8.63
CA SER A 412 2.50 2.38 -7.56
C SER A 412 3.26 2.89 -6.33
N ASN A 413 4.49 2.43 -6.11
CA ASN A 413 5.37 2.90 -5.04
C ASN A 413 6.82 2.44 -5.27
N ASN A 414 7.77 3.15 -4.65
CA ASN A 414 9.18 2.75 -4.65
C ASN A 414 9.42 1.65 -3.60
N TYR A 415 8.97 0.43 -3.85
CA TYR A 415 9.14 -0.67 -2.89
C TYR A 415 10.55 -1.28 -2.89
N ILE A 416 11.35 -1.05 -3.94
CA ILE A 416 12.71 -1.59 -4.05
C ILE A 416 13.62 -0.99 -2.95
N CYS A 417 13.64 0.34 -2.81
CA CYS A 417 14.42 1.09 -1.82
C CYS A 417 15.83 0.51 -1.59
N HIS A 418 16.04 -0.16 -0.47
CA HIS A 418 17.34 -0.66 -0.01
C HIS A 418 17.29 -2.18 0.23
N LEU A 419 18.37 -2.91 0.11
CA LEU A 419 19.60 -2.62 -0.61
C LEU A 419 19.36 -2.81 -2.10
N SER A 420 19.83 -1.90 -2.93
CA SER A 420 19.81 -2.05 -4.40
C SER A 420 21.23 -2.18 -4.93
N VAL A 421 21.45 -3.16 -5.81
CA VAL A 421 22.76 -3.43 -6.44
C VAL A 421 22.54 -3.71 -7.92
N PHE A 422 23.25 -3.00 -8.78
CA PHE A 422 23.08 -3.09 -10.24
C PHE A 422 24.44 -3.07 -10.95
N SER A 423 24.48 -3.68 -12.14
CA SER A 423 25.73 -3.71 -12.91
C SER A 423 26.11 -2.33 -13.42
N ALA A 424 27.41 -2.02 -13.41
CA ALA A 424 27.96 -0.78 -13.96
C ALA A 424 27.60 -0.62 -15.46
N VAL A 425 27.52 -1.74 -16.18
CA VAL A 425 27.08 -1.75 -17.60
C VAL A 425 25.62 -1.32 -17.72
N LEU A 426 24.74 -1.79 -16.83
CA LEU A 426 23.33 -1.40 -16.81
C LEU A 426 23.19 0.07 -16.42
N LEU A 427 23.92 0.56 -15.40
CA LEU A 427 23.98 1.97 -15.04
C LEU A 427 24.38 2.85 -16.22
N ALA A 428 25.47 2.53 -16.89
CA ALA A 428 25.93 3.27 -18.09
C ALA A 428 24.88 3.28 -19.22
N LYS A 429 24.17 2.17 -19.42
CA LYS A 429 23.12 2.05 -20.45
C LYS A 429 21.94 3.01 -20.21
N VAL A 430 21.65 3.34 -18.95
CA VAL A 430 20.53 4.24 -18.58
C VAL A 430 20.95 5.70 -18.35
N GLY A 431 22.16 6.07 -18.68
CA GLY A 431 22.69 7.43 -18.58
C GLY A 431 23.85 7.58 -17.61
N GLY A 432 24.08 6.61 -16.74
CA GLY A 432 25.23 6.57 -15.82
C GLY A 432 25.09 7.46 -14.58
N ASP A 433 23.91 8.04 -14.33
CA ASP A 433 23.71 9.07 -13.30
C ASP A 433 22.33 9.02 -12.62
N GLU A 434 22.26 9.57 -11.41
CA GLU A 434 21.03 10.07 -10.82
C GLU A 434 20.76 11.49 -11.35
N ARG A 435 19.49 11.80 -11.56
CA ARG A 435 19.11 13.07 -12.15
C ARG A 435 18.60 14.05 -11.09
N ALA A 436 19.28 15.20 -10.97
CA ALA A 436 18.99 16.22 -9.96
C ALA A 436 17.56 16.78 -10.03
N GLU A 437 16.91 16.71 -11.19
CA GLU A 437 15.50 17.12 -11.35
C GLU A 437 14.50 16.24 -10.58
N PHE A 438 14.95 15.09 -10.05
CA PHE A 438 14.18 14.17 -9.22
C PHE A 438 14.71 14.09 -7.79
N ASN A 439 15.51 15.04 -7.33
CA ASN A 439 16.00 15.08 -5.94
C ASN A 439 14.85 14.85 -4.94
N GLY A 440 15.07 13.94 -4.00
CA GLY A 440 14.09 13.45 -3.03
C GLY A 440 13.36 12.16 -3.47
N SER A 441 13.48 11.76 -4.76
CA SER A 441 13.06 10.47 -5.33
C SER A 441 13.95 10.12 -6.53
N GLN A 442 15.24 10.51 -6.47
CA GLN A 442 16.24 10.29 -7.52
C GLN A 442 16.56 8.79 -7.69
N ASP A 443 16.53 8.04 -6.60
CA ASP A 443 16.66 6.60 -6.55
C ASP A 443 15.48 5.92 -7.28
N TYR A 444 14.26 6.39 -7.07
CA TYR A 444 13.07 5.86 -7.73
C TYR A 444 13.13 6.07 -9.26
N ASP A 445 13.53 7.27 -9.71
CA ASP A 445 13.78 7.50 -11.14
C ASP A 445 14.88 6.59 -11.68
N LEU A 446 15.96 6.39 -10.94
CA LEU A 446 17.04 5.49 -11.32
C LEU A 446 16.55 4.04 -11.42
N TYR A 447 15.78 3.53 -10.42
CA TYR A 447 15.26 2.16 -10.43
C TYR A 447 14.28 1.93 -11.57
N LEU A 448 13.40 2.90 -11.89
CA LEU A 448 12.54 2.82 -13.06
C LEU A 448 13.35 2.70 -14.36
N ARG A 449 14.41 3.52 -14.54
CA ARG A 449 15.29 3.44 -15.72
C ARG A 449 16.06 2.12 -15.76
N LEU A 450 16.59 1.66 -14.65
CA LEU A 450 17.33 0.40 -14.56
C LEU A 450 16.42 -0.79 -14.91
N THR A 451 15.23 -0.87 -14.31
CA THR A 451 14.30 -1.98 -14.56
C THR A 451 13.73 -1.98 -15.99
N GLU A 452 13.62 -0.82 -16.65
CA GLU A 452 13.28 -0.73 -18.08
C GLU A 452 14.29 -1.43 -18.98
N GLN A 453 15.54 -1.56 -18.55
CA GLN A 453 16.66 -2.02 -19.39
C GLN A 453 17.36 -3.28 -18.84
N ALA A 454 17.03 -3.68 -17.62
CA ALA A 454 17.57 -4.88 -16.99
C ALA A 454 17.16 -6.14 -17.75
N LYS A 455 18.08 -7.10 -17.85
CA LYS A 455 17.80 -8.42 -18.41
C LYS A 455 17.25 -9.36 -17.34
N LYS A 456 17.76 -9.22 -16.12
CA LYS A 456 17.40 -10.07 -14.98
C LYS A 456 17.42 -9.27 -13.70
N VAL A 457 16.23 -8.97 -13.18
CA VAL A 457 16.04 -8.42 -11.84
C VAL A 457 15.85 -9.58 -10.86
N VAL A 458 16.59 -9.60 -9.76
CA VAL A 458 16.52 -10.64 -8.73
C VAL A 458 16.25 -10.03 -7.37
N HIS A 459 15.25 -10.53 -6.69
CA HIS A 459 14.98 -10.26 -5.29
C HIS A 459 15.65 -11.30 -4.39
N ILE A 460 16.30 -10.86 -3.33
CA ILE A 460 16.81 -11.69 -2.25
C ILE A 460 15.92 -11.53 -1.04
N PRO A 461 15.08 -12.52 -0.69
CA PRO A 461 14.07 -12.38 0.36
C PRO A 461 14.69 -12.53 1.77
N HIS A 462 15.70 -11.75 2.04
CA HIS A 462 16.38 -11.69 3.33
C HIS A 462 16.54 -10.26 3.79
N LEU A 463 16.41 -10.01 5.11
CA LEU A 463 16.61 -8.71 5.74
C LEU A 463 18.11 -8.39 5.77
N LEU A 464 18.62 -7.80 4.70
CA LEU A 464 20.05 -7.54 4.51
C LEU A 464 20.42 -6.06 4.63
N TYR A 465 19.44 -5.20 4.89
CA TYR A 465 19.60 -3.77 5.07
C TYR A 465 18.84 -3.29 6.30
N TYR A 466 19.54 -2.52 7.15
CA TYR A 466 18.98 -1.91 8.34
C TYR A 466 18.86 -0.41 8.13
N TRP A 467 17.62 0.05 7.97
CA TRP A 467 17.28 1.45 7.72
C TRP A 467 17.04 2.18 9.04
N ARG A 468 17.86 3.19 9.32
CA ARG A 468 17.76 3.97 10.56
C ARG A 468 16.58 4.93 10.51
N SER A 469 15.63 4.78 11.42
CA SER A 469 14.59 5.77 11.67
C SER A 469 15.12 6.88 12.57
N SER A 470 15.14 8.11 12.07
CA SER A 470 15.51 9.27 12.86
C SER A 470 14.44 10.37 12.76
N PRO A 471 14.27 11.25 13.78
CA PRO A 471 13.32 12.36 13.70
C PRO A 471 13.58 13.31 12.52
N THR A 472 14.78 13.29 11.96
CA THR A 472 15.21 14.09 10.81
C THR A 472 15.11 13.35 9.49
N SER A 473 14.85 12.03 9.53
CA SER A 473 14.78 11.18 8.33
C SER A 473 13.57 11.52 7.46
N VAL A 474 13.64 11.20 6.16
CA VAL A 474 12.55 11.43 5.19
C VAL A 474 11.25 10.74 5.62
N ALA A 475 11.31 9.62 6.30
CA ALA A 475 10.15 8.87 6.76
C ALA A 475 9.36 9.55 7.89
N SER A 476 9.95 10.43 8.70
CA SER A 476 9.34 10.97 9.92
C SER A 476 8.56 12.28 9.76
N ASN A 477 8.76 13.06 8.68
CA ASN A 477 8.12 14.37 8.50
C ASN A 477 7.55 14.57 7.08
N ILE A 478 6.31 14.14 6.87
CA ILE A 478 5.61 14.15 5.57
C ILE A 478 5.35 15.56 5.06
N SER A 479 5.04 16.53 5.92
CA SER A 479 4.71 17.90 5.51
C SER A 479 5.90 18.69 4.99
N ALA A 480 7.11 18.39 5.47
CA ALA A 480 8.36 19.01 4.98
C ALA A 480 8.82 18.43 3.62
N LYS A 481 8.11 17.44 3.06
CA LYS A 481 8.58 16.57 1.98
C LYS A 481 7.64 16.41 0.80
N MET A 482 6.69 17.32 0.64
CA MET A 482 5.84 17.37 -0.55
C MET A 482 6.65 17.33 -1.85
N TYR A 483 7.85 17.94 -1.85
CA TYR A 483 8.74 17.92 -3.02
C TYR A 483 9.20 16.50 -3.40
N CYS A 484 9.41 15.59 -2.43
CA CYS A 484 9.75 14.18 -2.71
C CYS A 484 8.60 13.47 -3.42
N LEU A 485 7.35 13.69 -2.96
CA LEU A 485 6.16 13.10 -3.56
C LEU A 485 5.94 13.64 -4.98
N GLU A 486 6.16 14.93 -5.20
CA GLU A 486 6.09 15.54 -6.52
C GLU A 486 7.20 15.02 -7.45
N ALA A 487 8.42 14.85 -6.95
CA ALA A 487 9.54 14.26 -7.67
C ALA A 487 9.25 12.81 -8.10
N ALA A 488 8.63 12.01 -7.23
CA ALA A 488 8.22 10.64 -7.56
C ALA A 488 7.15 10.60 -8.65
N MET A 489 6.10 11.43 -8.56
CA MET A 489 5.09 11.53 -9.63
C MET A 489 5.71 12.00 -10.94
N LYS A 490 6.68 12.92 -10.89
CA LYS A 490 7.44 13.35 -12.07
C LYS A 490 8.28 12.20 -12.64
N ALA A 491 8.92 11.39 -11.80
CA ALA A 491 9.68 10.21 -12.22
C ALA A 491 8.79 9.17 -12.92
N LEU A 492 7.59 8.91 -12.37
CA LEU A 492 6.60 8.04 -12.99
C LEU A 492 6.13 8.56 -14.36
N ARG A 493 5.78 9.86 -14.46
CA ARG A 493 5.41 10.44 -15.77
C ARG A 493 6.55 10.35 -16.78
N ALA A 494 7.80 10.57 -16.36
CA ALA A 494 8.98 10.39 -17.19
C ALA A 494 9.20 8.93 -17.61
N HIS A 495 8.95 7.97 -16.71
CA HIS A 495 8.95 6.54 -17.01
C HIS A 495 7.93 6.20 -18.11
N TYR A 496 6.66 6.58 -17.93
CA TYR A 496 5.62 6.29 -18.93
C TYR A 496 5.95 6.87 -20.31
N LYS A 497 6.50 8.10 -20.33
CA LYS A 497 6.96 8.71 -21.58
C LYS A 497 8.07 7.90 -22.25
N ARG A 498 9.06 7.37 -21.49
CA ARG A 498 10.17 6.57 -22.03
C ARG A 498 9.69 5.23 -22.60
N VAL A 499 8.78 4.56 -21.89
CA VAL A 499 8.26 3.25 -22.32
C VAL A 499 7.08 3.34 -23.30
N GLY A 500 6.67 4.56 -23.69
CA GLY A 500 5.61 4.79 -24.66
C GLY A 500 4.21 4.38 -24.20
N VAL A 501 3.96 4.38 -22.87
CA VAL A 501 2.66 4.08 -22.29
C VAL A 501 1.90 5.39 -22.07
N PRO A 502 0.78 5.64 -22.76
CA PRO A 502 -0.01 6.85 -22.56
C PRO A 502 -0.74 6.82 -21.22
N VAL A 503 -0.67 7.94 -20.50
CA VAL A 503 -1.33 8.16 -19.22
C VAL A 503 -2.02 9.52 -19.20
N ASP A 504 -3.21 9.59 -18.64
CA ASP A 504 -3.95 10.83 -18.46
C ASP A 504 -3.43 11.58 -17.25
N ASP A 505 -3.15 10.87 -16.13
CA ASP A 505 -2.55 11.46 -14.94
C ASP A 505 -1.80 10.42 -14.08
N VAL A 506 -0.97 10.96 -13.17
CA VAL A 506 -0.33 10.25 -12.07
C VAL A 506 -0.54 11.07 -10.82
N THR A 507 -1.27 10.54 -9.86
CA THR A 507 -1.65 11.23 -8.62
C THR A 507 -1.20 10.47 -7.38
N MET A 508 -0.98 11.19 -6.30
CA MET A 508 -0.78 10.58 -4.99
C MET A 508 -2.12 10.06 -4.46
N ILE A 509 -2.14 8.85 -3.93
CA ILE A 509 -3.34 8.29 -3.31
C ILE A 509 -3.65 9.07 -2.01
N PRO A 510 -4.88 9.56 -1.81
CA PRO A 510 -5.24 10.37 -0.65
C PRO A 510 -4.90 9.66 0.67
N ASN A 511 -4.33 10.41 1.61
CA ASN A 511 -3.94 9.95 2.95
C ASN A 511 -2.90 8.81 3.01
N THR A 512 -2.27 8.48 1.88
CA THR A 512 -1.25 7.42 1.80
C THR A 512 -0.03 7.94 1.03
N PRO A 513 0.79 8.81 1.66
CA PRO A 513 1.96 9.39 1.00
C PRO A 513 2.96 8.28 0.60
N GLY A 514 3.54 8.44 -0.60
CA GLY A 514 4.44 7.45 -1.19
C GLY A 514 3.76 6.37 -2.02
N PHE A 515 2.41 6.40 -2.08
CA PHE A 515 1.64 5.54 -2.98
C PHE A 515 0.95 6.36 -4.07
N TYR A 516 0.98 5.85 -5.30
CA TYR A 516 0.54 6.57 -6.49
C TYR A 516 -0.51 5.77 -7.27
N LYS A 517 -1.49 6.49 -7.80
CA LYS A 517 -2.44 5.99 -8.80
C LYS A 517 -2.04 6.51 -10.17
N THR A 518 -2.03 5.63 -11.15
CA THR A 518 -1.89 5.99 -12.56
C THR A 518 -3.23 5.81 -13.26
N ASP A 519 -3.75 6.88 -13.83
CA ASP A 519 -4.87 6.83 -14.76
C ASP A 519 -4.31 6.64 -16.19
N TYR A 520 -4.35 5.40 -16.68
CA TYR A 520 -3.88 5.08 -18.03
C TYR A 520 -4.90 5.55 -19.07
N THR A 521 -4.44 6.20 -20.13
CA THR A 521 -5.30 6.57 -21.24
C THR A 521 -5.88 5.31 -21.88
N ILE A 522 -7.20 5.23 -22.02
CA ILE A 522 -7.84 4.13 -22.73
C ILE A 522 -7.69 4.38 -24.24
N THR A 523 -6.72 3.71 -24.84
CA THR A 523 -6.41 3.80 -26.28
C THR A 523 -7.09 2.72 -27.10
N LYS A 524 -7.58 1.66 -26.47
CA LYS A 524 -8.32 0.54 -27.06
C LYS A 524 -9.67 0.38 -26.35
N PRO A 525 -10.61 1.32 -26.58
CA PRO A 525 -11.94 1.29 -25.95
C PRO A 525 -12.83 0.22 -26.62
N GLY A 526 -12.53 -1.06 -26.37
CA GLY A 526 -13.31 -2.18 -26.90
C GLY A 526 -14.55 -2.46 -26.06
N LYS A 527 -15.56 -3.07 -26.68
CA LYS A 527 -16.79 -3.49 -25.99
C LYS A 527 -16.48 -4.49 -24.86
N VAL A 528 -17.13 -4.31 -23.71
CA VAL A 528 -17.08 -5.23 -22.57
C VAL A 528 -18.30 -6.14 -22.59
N SER A 529 -18.11 -7.45 -22.69
CA SER A 529 -19.18 -8.44 -22.49
C SER A 529 -19.21 -8.92 -21.04
N ILE A 530 -20.23 -8.55 -20.29
CA ILE A 530 -20.42 -8.93 -18.89
C ILE A 530 -21.18 -10.23 -18.85
N LEU A 531 -20.52 -11.31 -18.39
CA LEU A 531 -21.07 -12.68 -18.33
C LEU A 531 -21.59 -12.95 -16.90
N ILE A 532 -22.89 -13.17 -16.77
CA ILE A 532 -23.55 -13.37 -15.46
C ILE A 532 -24.25 -14.72 -15.45
N PRO A 533 -23.60 -15.80 -14.96
CA PRO A 533 -24.31 -17.07 -14.70
C PRO A 533 -25.39 -16.86 -13.64
N SER A 534 -26.62 -17.32 -13.94
CA SER A 534 -27.79 -17.14 -13.06
C SER A 534 -28.63 -18.39 -12.97
N CYS A 535 -29.11 -18.68 -11.78
CA CYS A 535 -30.11 -19.76 -11.53
C CYS A 535 -30.98 -19.32 -10.35
N ASP A 536 -32.28 -19.09 -10.63
CA ASP A 536 -33.22 -18.56 -9.63
C ASP A 536 -32.68 -17.28 -8.92
N HIS A 537 -33.03 -17.01 -7.66
CA HIS A 537 -32.54 -15.84 -6.91
C HIS A 537 -32.71 -14.49 -7.66
N GLY A 538 -33.90 -14.28 -8.25
CA GLY A 538 -34.15 -13.10 -9.10
C GLY A 538 -33.90 -11.74 -8.42
N ALA A 539 -34.06 -11.64 -7.11
CA ALA A 539 -33.80 -10.39 -6.38
C ALA A 539 -32.31 -9.99 -6.39
N ASP A 540 -31.39 -10.96 -6.22
CA ASP A 540 -29.95 -10.70 -6.26
C ASP A 540 -29.53 -10.32 -7.69
N LEU A 541 -30.01 -11.06 -8.70
CA LEU A 541 -29.77 -10.71 -10.11
C LEU A 541 -30.30 -9.31 -10.46
N ARG A 542 -31.51 -8.96 -9.97
CA ARG A 542 -32.07 -7.61 -10.18
C ARG A 542 -31.17 -6.53 -9.61
N THR A 543 -30.70 -6.70 -8.36
CA THR A 543 -29.77 -5.77 -7.71
C THR A 543 -28.47 -5.62 -8.51
N CYS A 544 -27.91 -6.74 -8.97
CA CYS A 544 -26.70 -6.76 -9.77
C CYS A 544 -26.88 -5.97 -11.07
N VAL A 545 -27.88 -6.31 -11.88
CA VAL A 545 -28.14 -5.69 -13.18
C VAL A 545 -28.48 -4.21 -13.01
N ASP A 546 -29.35 -3.85 -12.06
CA ASP A 546 -29.71 -2.44 -11.80
C ASP A 546 -28.49 -1.61 -11.40
N SER A 547 -27.58 -2.17 -10.60
CA SER A 547 -26.37 -1.46 -10.20
C SER A 547 -25.43 -1.21 -11.39
N ILE A 548 -25.33 -2.19 -12.31
CA ILE A 548 -24.55 -2.03 -13.56
C ILE A 548 -25.11 -0.86 -14.37
N TYR A 549 -26.40 -0.89 -14.69
CA TYR A 549 -26.98 0.15 -15.56
C TYR A 549 -27.06 1.53 -14.93
N ARG A 550 -27.28 1.61 -13.62
CA ARG A 550 -27.36 2.92 -12.93
C ARG A 550 -26.01 3.58 -12.65
N LYS A 551 -24.96 2.79 -12.43
CA LYS A 551 -23.69 3.33 -11.92
C LYS A 551 -22.57 3.33 -12.97
N THR A 552 -22.60 2.45 -13.99
CA THR A 552 -21.51 2.33 -14.97
C THR A 552 -21.42 3.52 -15.89
N THR A 553 -20.24 4.15 -15.94
CA THR A 553 -19.95 5.27 -16.83
C THR A 553 -19.37 4.85 -18.20
N TYR A 554 -18.82 3.65 -18.30
CA TYR A 554 -18.33 3.09 -19.56
C TYR A 554 -19.48 2.77 -20.51
N ALA A 555 -19.49 3.37 -21.71
CA ALA A 555 -20.65 3.36 -22.57
C ALA A 555 -20.81 2.04 -23.41
N ASP A 556 -19.71 1.39 -23.80
CA ASP A 556 -19.73 0.27 -24.74
C ASP A 556 -19.65 -1.08 -24.00
N PHE A 557 -20.78 -1.55 -23.51
CA PHE A 557 -20.88 -2.87 -22.88
C PHE A 557 -22.17 -3.61 -23.28
N GLU A 558 -22.15 -4.92 -23.14
CA GLU A 558 -23.34 -5.79 -23.17
C GLU A 558 -23.40 -6.66 -21.92
N VAL A 559 -24.60 -7.03 -21.51
CA VAL A 559 -24.86 -7.94 -20.41
C VAL A 559 -25.42 -9.25 -20.95
N LEU A 560 -24.75 -10.35 -20.69
CA LEU A 560 -25.16 -11.70 -21.05
C LEU A 560 -25.51 -12.49 -19.80
N ILE A 561 -26.81 -12.62 -19.53
CA ILE A 561 -27.30 -13.47 -18.43
C ILE A 561 -27.29 -14.90 -18.94
N ILE A 562 -26.56 -15.80 -18.28
CA ILE A 562 -26.44 -17.20 -18.66
C ILE A 562 -27.35 -18.00 -17.75
N GLU A 563 -28.52 -18.31 -18.26
CA GLU A 563 -29.58 -19.07 -17.55
C GLU A 563 -29.15 -20.52 -17.35
N ASN A 564 -29.15 -20.99 -16.10
CA ASN A 564 -28.71 -22.30 -15.68
C ASN A 564 -29.83 -23.11 -15.01
N ASN A 565 -30.84 -23.54 -15.79
CA ASN A 565 -31.91 -24.47 -15.35
C ASN A 565 -32.73 -23.96 -14.14
N SER A 566 -33.11 -22.68 -14.14
CA SER A 566 -34.00 -22.06 -13.15
C SER A 566 -35.36 -22.78 -13.12
N LYS A 567 -36.01 -22.75 -11.97
CA LYS A 567 -37.31 -23.41 -11.73
C LYS A 567 -38.42 -22.44 -11.34
N GLU A 568 -38.04 -21.25 -10.89
CA GLU A 568 -39.00 -20.25 -10.43
C GLU A 568 -39.55 -19.44 -11.62
N ASP A 569 -40.89 -19.46 -11.80
CA ASP A 569 -41.54 -18.61 -12.82
C ASP A 569 -41.22 -17.13 -12.68
N GLY A 570 -40.94 -16.68 -11.46
CA GLY A 570 -40.50 -15.30 -11.14
C GLY A 570 -39.22 -14.94 -11.86
N THR A 571 -38.27 -15.86 -11.95
CA THR A 571 -36.99 -15.67 -12.62
C THR A 571 -37.17 -15.45 -14.12
N PHE A 572 -37.99 -16.23 -14.78
CA PHE A 572 -38.26 -16.06 -16.22
C PHE A 572 -39.01 -14.76 -16.52
N ARG A 573 -39.94 -14.33 -15.67
CA ARG A 573 -40.59 -13.01 -15.80
C ARG A 573 -39.60 -11.88 -15.63
N LEU A 574 -38.64 -12.02 -14.70
CA LEU A 574 -37.55 -11.03 -14.53
C LEU A 574 -36.68 -10.95 -15.79
N TYR A 575 -36.31 -12.07 -16.40
CA TYR A 575 -35.53 -12.07 -17.64
C TYR A 575 -36.25 -11.33 -18.77
N GLU A 576 -37.54 -11.58 -18.96
CA GLU A 576 -38.34 -10.85 -19.95
C GLU A 576 -38.41 -9.36 -19.66
N GLN A 577 -38.52 -8.99 -18.37
CA GLN A 577 -38.57 -7.62 -17.94
C GLN A 577 -37.22 -6.92 -18.22
N LEU A 578 -36.08 -7.50 -17.81
CA LEU A 578 -34.78 -6.97 -18.05
C LEU A 578 -34.46 -6.79 -19.53
N GLN A 579 -34.85 -7.75 -20.39
CA GLN A 579 -34.67 -7.62 -21.85
C GLN A 579 -35.53 -6.49 -22.44
N LYS A 580 -36.71 -6.20 -21.89
CA LYS A 580 -37.56 -5.08 -22.30
C LYS A 580 -37.01 -3.75 -21.82
N GLU A 581 -36.41 -3.69 -20.64
CA GLU A 581 -35.79 -2.49 -20.08
C GLU A 581 -34.49 -2.13 -20.83
N HIS A 582 -33.72 -3.13 -21.28
CA HIS A 582 -32.43 -2.96 -21.94
C HIS A 582 -32.30 -3.72 -23.27
N PRO A 583 -33.17 -3.40 -24.28
CA PRO A 583 -33.31 -4.21 -25.49
C PRO A 583 -32.04 -4.20 -26.37
N ASP A 584 -31.19 -3.18 -26.26
CA ASP A 584 -30.06 -2.98 -27.17
C ASP A 584 -28.80 -3.77 -26.71
N ASN A 585 -28.65 -4.03 -25.43
CA ASN A 585 -27.39 -4.56 -24.89
C ASN A 585 -27.54 -5.58 -23.74
N LEU A 586 -28.74 -6.11 -23.48
CA LEU A 586 -28.95 -7.23 -22.57
C LEU A 586 -29.59 -8.41 -23.30
N ARG A 587 -28.95 -9.58 -23.17
CA ARG A 587 -29.46 -10.86 -23.72
C ARG A 587 -29.45 -11.93 -22.64
N VAL A 588 -30.46 -12.83 -22.70
CA VAL A 588 -30.49 -14.04 -21.88
C VAL A 588 -30.12 -15.24 -22.76
N LEU A 589 -29.14 -15.99 -22.35
CA LEU A 589 -28.59 -17.15 -23.03
C LEU A 589 -28.99 -18.42 -22.25
N TYR A 590 -29.70 -19.33 -22.87
CA TYR A 590 -30.18 -20.55 -22.23
C TYR A 590 -29.18 -21.69 -22.39
N TRP A 591 -28.44 -22.02 -21.34
CA TRP A 591 -27.49 -23.14 -21.33
C TRP A 591 -28.25 -24.47 -21.24
N LYS A 592 -27.87 -25.39 -22.12
CA LYS A 592 -28.59 -26.70 -22.24
C LYS A 592 -27.93 -27.83 -21.45
N GLY A 593 -26.87 -27.53 -20.69
CA GLY A 593 -26.23 -28.52 -19.82
C GLY A 593 -27.05 -28.85 -18.59
N THR A 594 -26.58 -29.76 -17.78
CA THR A 594 -27.27 -30.19 -16.55
C THR A 594 -26.40 -29.94 -15.30
N GLY A 595 -27.02 -29.56 -14.19
CA GLY A 595 -26.37 -29.28 -12.92
C GLY A 595 -25.71 -27.90 -12.94
N PHE A 596 -24.72 -27.69 -12.02
CA PHE A 596 -23.99 -26.46 -11.92
C PHE A 596 -22.51 -26.70 -12.26
N ASN A 597 -22.04 -26.01 -13.29
CA ASN A 597 -20.63 -25.95 -13.65
C ASN A 597 -20.30 -24.52 -14.07
N TYR A 598 -19.65 -23.75 -13.17
CA TYR A 598 -19.32 -22.35 -13.39
C TYR A 598 -18.44 -22.16 -14.63
N SER A 599 -17.46 -23.05 -14.83
CA SER A 599 -16.57 -23.01 -15.99
C SER A 599 -17.31 -23.20 -17.31
N ALA A 600 -18.19 -24.21 -17.39
CA ALA A 600 -18.97 -24.51 -18.59
C ALA A 600 -19.96 -23.38 -18.94
N LEU A 601 -20.58 -22.78 -17.92
CA LEU A 601 -21.48 -21.63 -18.09
C LEU A 601 -20.75 -20.43 -18.68
N ASN A 602 -19.62 -20.05 -18.11
CA ASN A 602 -18.84 -18.92 -18.62
C ASN A 602 -18.24 -19.22 -20.01
N ASN A 603 -17.76 -20.43 -20.26
CA ASN A 603 -17.28 -20.82 -21.58
C ASN A 603 -18.41 -20.75 -22.64
N PHE A 604 -19.62 -21.10 -22.27
CA PHE A 604 -20.79 -20.94 -23.14
C PHE A 604 -21.10 -19.47 -23.42
N GLY A 605 -21.14 -18.62 -22.38
CA GLY A 605 -21.32 -17.18 -22.50
C GLY A 605 -20.22 -16.49 -23.33
N ALA A 606 -18.96 -16.88 -23.13
CA ALA A 606 -17.82 -16.33 -23.85
C ALA A 606 -17.86 -16.58 -25.37
N LYS A 607 -18.47 -17.68 -25.82
CA LYS A 607 -18.69 -17.98 -27.25
C LYS A 607 -19.72 -17.04 -27.90
N GLU A 608 -20.71 -16.61 -27.12
CA GLU A 608 -21.79 -15.72 -27.56
C GLU A 608 -21.44 -14.23 -27.38
N ALA A 609 -20.34 -13.95 -26.65
CA ALA A 609 -19.86 -12.61 -26.36
C ALA A 609 -19.30 -11.94 -27.63
N THR A 610 -19.70 -10.68 -27.85
CA THR A 610 -19.24 -9.86 -28.98
C THR A 610 -18.15 -8.87 -28.62
N GLY A 611 -17.87 -8.69 -27.32
CA GLY A 611 -16.88 -7.74 -26.82
C GLY A 611 -15.43 -8.22 -26.94
N GLU A 612 -14.52 -7.28 -26.99
CA GLU A 612 -13.08 -7.52 -26.92
C GLU A 612 -12.60 -7.90 -25.51
N TYR A 613 -13.35 -7.45 -24.49
CA TYR A 613 -13.12 -7.76 -23.10
C TYR A 613 -14.27 -8.63 -22.57
N LEU A 614 -13.91 -9.73 -21.94
CA LEU A 614 -14.84 -10.54 -21.17
C LEU A 614 -14.75 -10.17 -19.72
N LEU A 615 -15.89 -9.93 -19.07
CA LEU A 615 -16.00 -9.72 -17.64
C LEU A 615 -16.84 -10.85 -17.04
N LEU A 616 -16.20 -11.75 -16.32
CA LEU A 616 -16.89 -12.77 -15.52
C LEU A 616 -17.41 -12.08 -14.26
N LEU A 617 -18.71 -12.15 -14.02
CA LEU A 617 -19.36 -11.47 -12.90
C LEU A 617 -20.38 -12.39 -12.23
N ASN A 618 -20.32 -12.52 -10.91
CA ASN A 618 -21.36 -13.23 -10.17
C ASN A 618 -22.66 -12.44 -10.12
N ASN A 619 -23.80 -13.14 -10.10
CA ASN A 619 -25.15 -12.55 -10.05
C ASN A 619 -25.53 -11.94 -8.69
N ASP A 620 -24.71 -12.15 -7.66
CA ASP A 620 -24.86 -11.64 -6.29
C ASP A 620 -23.84 -10.54 -5.96
N THR A 621 -23.50 -9.73 -6.97
CA THR A 621 -22.63 -8.56 -6.82
C THR A 621 -23.43 -7.25 -6.97
N GLU A 622 -22.90 -6.17 -6.38
CA GLU A 622 -23.44 -4.82 -6.57
C GLU A 622 -22.30 -3.82 -6.80
N VAL A 623 -22.36 -3.06 -7.88
CA VAL A 623 -21.35 -2.07 -8.24
C VAL A 623 -21.37 -0.91 -7.22
N ILE A 624 -20.19 -0.52 -6.73
CA ILE A 624 -20.00 0.66 -5.87
C ILE A 624 -19.43 1.82 -6.69
N THR A 625 -18.29 1.60 -7.34
CA THR A 625 -17.53 2.63 -8.06
C THR A 625 -18.07 2.83 -9.48
N PRO A 626 -18.53 4.05 -9.88
CA PRO A 626 -19.09 4.27 -11.22
C PRO A 626 -18.13 3.97 -12.37
N ARG A 627 -16.85 4.32 -12.23
CA ARG A 627 -15.80 4.09 -13.23
C ARG A 627 -15.14 2.70 -13.17
N TRP A 628 -15.80 1.70 -12.60
CA TRP A 628 -15.20 0.38 -12.38
C TRP A 628 -14.76 -0.33 -13.66
N LEU A 629 -15.51 -0.20 -14.77
CA LEU A 629 -15.12 -0.79 -16.06
C LEU A 629 -13.93 -0.06 -16.67
N GLU A 630 -13.89 1.26 -16.62
CA GLU A 630 -12.73 2.04 -17.05
C GLU A 630 -11.48 1.65 -16.27
N GLU A 631 -11.58 1.52 -14.94
CA GLU A 631 -10.48 1.08 -14.08
C GLU A 631 -9.96 -0.32 -14.46
N MET A 632 -10.82 -1.22 -14.90
CA MET A 632 -10.41 -2.54 -15.37
C MET A 632 -9.86 -2.50 -16.79
N VAL A 633 -10.48 -1.77 -17.71
CA VAL A 633 -10.04 -1.66 -19.13
C VAL A 633 -8.67 -0.98 -19.22
N MET A 634 -8.38 0.02 -18.38
CA MET A 634 -7.06 0.67 -18.33
C MET A 634 -5.91 -0.34 -18.18
N TYR A 635 -6.10 -1.40 -17.42
CA TYR A 635 -5.11 -2.48 -17.27
C TYR A 635 -5.28 -3.55 -18.35
N ALA A 636 -6.50 -4.03 -18.60
CA ALA A 636 -6.77 -5.12 -19.53
C ALA A 636 -6.33 -4.83 -20.97
N GLN A 637 -6.35 -3.58 -21.42
CA GLN A 637 -5.87 -3.17 -22.75
C GLN A 637 -4.36 -3.35 -22.95
N GLN A 638 -3.57 -3.46 -21.86
CA GLN A 638 -2.12 -3.62 -21.93
C GLN A 638 -1.76 -5.06 -22.34
N GLU A 639 -0.89 -5.22 -23.35
CA GLU A 639 -0.57 -6.54 -23.91
C GLU A 639 -0.02 -7.53 -22.89
N ARG A 640 0.75 -7.05 -21.91
CA ARG A 640 1.33 -7.86 -20.84
C ARG A 640 0.31 -8.34 -19.79
N VAL A 641 -0.86 -7.67 -19.67
CA VAL A 641 -1.84 -7.97 -18.63
C VAL A 641 -2.78 -9.09 -19.10
N GLY A 642 -2.96 -10.09 -18.27
CA GLY A 642 -3.91 -11.18 -18.46
C GLY A 642 -5.24 -10.87 -17.80
N CYS A 643 -5.38 -11.22 -16.52
CA CYS A 643 -6.60 -10.99 -15.75
C CYS A 643 -6.50 -9.70 -14.92
N VAL A 644 -7.62 -9.00 -14.79
CA VAL A 644 -7.78 -7.85 -13.91
C VAL A 644 -8.88 -8.15 -12.91
N GLY A 645 -8.56 -8.08 -11.62
CA GLY A 645 -9.51 -8.20 -10.51
C GLY A 645 -9.66 -6.89 -9.76
N VAL A 646 -10.74 -6.78 -9.01
CA VAL A 646 -11.13 -5.58 -8.29
C VAL A 646 -11.29 -5.86 -6.80
N LYS A 647 -11.43 -4.82 -5.99
CA LYS A 647 -11.71 -4.97 -4.56
C LYS A 647 -13.18 -5.37 -4.37
N LEU A 648 -13.41 -6.56 -3.77
CA LEU A 648 -14.73 -6.99 -3.38
C LEU A 648 -14.91 -6.86 -1.87
N LEU A 649 -16.08 -6.39 -1.47
CA LEU A 649 -16.46 -6.17 -0.08
C LEU A 649 -17.60 -7.09 0.31
N TYR A 650 -17.58 -7.55 1.55
CA TYR A 650 -18.77 -8.09 2.19
C TYR A 650 -19.77 -6.96 2.52
N PRO A 651 -21.06 -7.29 2.75
CA PRO A 651 -22.08 -6.30 3.09
C PRO A 651 -21.80 -5.50 4.36
N ASP A 652 -20.90 -5.98 5.23
CA ASP A 652 -20.44 -5.33 6.45
C ASP A 652 -19.23 -4.39 6.24
N ASN A 653 -18.88 -4.11 4.97
CA ASN A 653 -17.72 -3.31 4.59
C ASN A 653 -16.36 -3.91 5.00
N THR A 654 -16.27 -5.23 5.19
CA THR A 654 -14.98 -5.90 5.30
C THR A 654 -14.53 -6.42 3.93
N ILE A 655 -13.21 -6.60 3.77
CA ILE A 655 -12.61 -7.10 2.53
C ILE A 655 -13.00 -8.56 2.30
N GLN A 656 -13.61 -8.87 1.17
CA GLN A 656 -13.83 -10.22 0.70
C GLN A 656 -12.70 -10.66 -0.25
N HIS A 657 -12.28 -9.77 -1.16
CA HIS A 657 -11.23 -10.05 -2.13
C HIS A 657 -10.33 -8.81 -2.36
N ALA A 658 -9.03 -9.05 -2.30
CA ALA A 658 -7.99 -8.08 -2.67
C ALA A 658 -6.78 -8.80 -3.32
N GLY A 659 -7.07 -9.70 -4.25
CA GLY A 659 -6.12 -10.63 -4.84
C GLY A 659 -6.09 -11.98 -4.13
N ILE A 660 -5.55 -12.98 -4.80
CA ILE A 660 -5.36 -14.35 -4.30
C ILE A 660 -3.87 -14.63 -4.24
N GLY A 661 -3.40 -14.99 -3.03
CA GLY A 661 -2.07 -15.52 -2.81
C GLY A 661 -2.03 -17.02 -3.10
N PHE A 662 -0.98 -17.45 -3.78
CA PHE A 662 -0.77 -18.84 -4.18
C PHE A 662 0.15 -19.55 -3.19
N GLY A 663 -0.22 -20.75 -2.76
CA GLY A 663 0.49 -21.51 -1.72
C GLY A 663 -0.14 -21.36 -0.32
N TYR A 664 -1.02 -20.39 -0.09
CA TYR A 664 -1.75 -20.29 1.17
C TYR A 664 -2.53 -21.58 1.47
N LEU A 665 -2.43 -22.04 2.71
CA LEU A 665 -3.06 -23.30 3.16
C LEU A 665 -2.72 -24.49 2.25
N THR A 666 -1.53 -24.49 1.65
CA THR A 666 -1.07 -25.44 0.62
C THR A 666 -1.84 -25.44 -0.70
N LEU A 667 -2.64 -24.37 -0.94
CA LEU A 667 -3.49 -24.19 -2.12
C LEU A 667 -3.43 -22.74 -2.64
N ALA A 668 -4.49 -22.00 -2.42
CA ALA A 668 -4.62 -20.58 -2.72
C ALA A 668 -5.75 -19.99 -1.87
N ALA A 669 -5.58 -18.74 -1.43
CA ALA A 669 -6.57 -18.07 -0.60
C ALA A 669 -6.61 -16.55 -0.87
N HIS A 670 -7.73 -15.92 -0.50
CA HIS A 670 -7.89 -14.48 -0.58
C HIS A 670 -6.98 -13.76 0.43
N MET A 671 -6.23 -12.78 -0.04
CA MET A 671 -5.38 -11.96 0.82
C MET A 671 -6.22 -10.91 1.58
N HIS A 672 -5.83 -10.60 2.83
CA HIS A 672 -6.46 -9.58 3.69
C HIS A 672 -7.97 -9.79 3.93
N LYS A 673 -8.46 -11.03 3.82
CA LYS A 673 -9.88 -11.34 4.06
C LYS A 673 -10.33 -10.85 5.44
N ASN A 674 -11.54 -10.28 5.52
CA ASN A 674 -12.15 -9.70 6.72
C ASN A 674 -11.45 -8.45 7.29
N PHE A 675 -10.46 -7.88 6.61
CA PHE A 675 -9.91 -6.57 7.01
C PHE A 675 -10.96 -5.47 6.74
N PRO A 676 -11.03 -4.43 7.58
CA PRO A 676 -11.90 -3.28 7.31
C PRO A 676 -11.56 -2.61 5.97
N VAL A 677 -12.57 -2.09 5.25
CA VAL A 677 -12.40 -1.46 3.93
C VAL A 677 -11.35 -0.34 3.91
N GLY A 678 -11.26 0.44 5.00
CA GLY A 678 -10.28 1.53 5.14
C GLY A 678 -8.89 1.12 5.62
N HIS A 679 -8.65 -0.18 5.89
CA HIS A 679 -7.34 -0.65 6.30
C HIS A 679 -6.34 -0.62 5.13
N PRO A 680 -5.12 -0.10 5.29
CA PRO A 680 -4.15 -0.01 4.19
C PRO A 680 -3.59 -1.38 3.76
N GLY A 681 -3.73 -2.41 4.59
CA GLY A 681 -3.07 -3.71 4.39
C GLY A 681 -1.59 -3.68 4.75
N TYR A 682 -0.91 -4.81 4.57
CA TYR A 682 0.53 -4.90 4.73
C TYR A 682 1.23 -4.01 3.70
N MET A 683 2.08 -3.08 4.13
CA MET A 683 2.81 -2.14 3.26
C MET A 683 1.92 -1.46 2.19
N GLY A 684 0.68 -1.11 2.54
CA GLY A 684 -0.24 -0.43 1.64
C GLY A 684 -0.94 -1.29 0.59
N ARG A 685 -0.81 -2.61 0.61
CA ARG A 685 -1.32 -3.52 -0.45
C ARG A 685 -2.82 -3.45 -0.72
N LEU A 686 -3.61 -2.84 0.15
CA LEU A 686 -5.05 -2.62 -0.06
C LEU A 686 -5.38 -1.26 -0.71
N VAL A 687 -4.39 -0.39 -0.94
CA VAL A 687 -4.66 0.97 -1.44
C VAL A 687 -4.11 1.25 -2.84
N TYR A 688 -3.20 0.42 -3.38
CA TYR A 688 -2.58 0.62 -4.70
C TYR A 688 -2.79 -0.58 -5.63
N ALA A 689 -2.73 -0.34 -6.95
CA ALA A 689 -2.79 -1.39 -7.95
C ALA A 689 -1.49 -2.18 -7.98
N GLN A 690 -1.59 -3.51 -8.03
CA GLN A 690 -0.43 -4.40 -7.91
C GLN A 690 -0.58 -5.67 -8.75
N ASP A 691 0.55 -6.25 -9.10
CA ASP A 691 0.61 -7.61 -9.64
C ASP A 691 0.22 -8.62 -8.55
N VAL A 692 -0.60 -9.60 -8.92
CA VAL A 692 -1.05 -10.68 -8.04
C VAL A 692 -0.98 -12.02 -8.75
N TYR A 693 -0.91 -13.13 -7.99
CA TYR A 693 -0.86 -14.44 -8.62
C TYR A 693 -2.17 -14.80 -9.32
N ALA A 694 -3.30 -14.54 -8.66
CA ALA A 694 -4.62 -14.78 -9.20
C ALA A 694 -5.65 -13.78 -8.66
N VAL A 695 -6.80 -13.69 -9.32
CA VAL A 695 -7.98 -12.92 -8.92
C VAL A 695 -9.22 -13.78 -9.04
N THR A 696 -10.27 -13.47 -8.26
CA THR A 696 -11.49 -14.26 -8.27
C THR A 696 -12.39 -13.94 -9.46
N ALA A 697 -13.00 -14.97 -10.03
CA ALA A 697 -13.99 -14.81 -11.10
C ALA A 697 -15.35 -14.27 -10.62
N ALA A 698 -15.50 -13.94 -9.34
CA ALA A 698 -16.65 -13.17 -8.88
C ALA A 698 -16.72 -11.78 -9.56
N CYS A 699 -15.54 -11.20 -9.91
CA CYS A 699 -15.42 -10.06 -10.83
C CYS A 699 -14.01 -10.08 -11.45
N LEU A 700 -13.89 -10.65 -12.64
CA LEU A 700 -12.62 -10.83 -13.37
C LEU A 700 -12.77 -10.37 -14.82
N MET A 701 -11.96 -9.42 -15.24
CA MET A 701 -11.86 -9.01 -16.63
C MET A 701 -10.63 -9.62 -17.30
N VAL A 702 -10.80 -10.02 -18.57
CA VAL A 702 -9.73 -10.54 -19.43
C VAL A 702 -10.02 -10.18 -20.88
N ARG A 703 -8.97 -9.94 -21.70
CA ARG A 703 -9.19 -9.84 -23.16
C ARG A 703 -9.71 -11.17 -23.69
N LYS A 704 -10.70 -11.10 -24.61
CA LYS A 704 -11.24 -12.31 -25.25
C LYS A 704 -10.14 -13.12 -25.97
N SER A 705 -9.19 -12.47 -26.58
CA SER A 705 -8.05 -13.15 -27.23
C SER A 705 -7.22 -13.98 -26.24
N VAL A 706 -6.94 -13.46 -25.05
CA VAL A 706 -6.21 -14.19 -23.97
C VAL A 706 -7.05 -15.34 -23.41
N TYR A 707 -8.36 -15.11 -23.23
CA TYR A 707 -9.30 -16.16 -22.81
C TYR A 707 -9.31 -17.35 -23.78
N ASP A 708 -9.39 -17.04 -25.08
CA ASP A 708 -9.42 -18.04 -26.14
C ASP A 708 -8.06 -18.74 -26.29
N GLU A 709 -6.92 -18.02 -26.15
CA GLU A 709 -5.56 -18.57 -26.21
C GLU A 709 -5.32 -19.66 -25.16
N VAL A 710 -5.81 -19.45 -23.94
CA VAL A 710 -5.68 -20.44 -22.86
C VAL A 710 -6.84 -21.44 -22.81
N ASN A 711 -7.69 -21.46 -23.86
CA ASN A 711 -8.86 -22.34 -24.01
C ASN A 711 -9.94 -22.16 -22.92
N GLY A 712 -10.15 -20.93 -22.46
CA GLY A 712 -11.16 -20.58 -21.48
C GLY A 712 -10.96 -21.21 -20.11
N LEU A 713 -12.05 -21.36 -19.32
CA LEU A 713 -12.02 -22.04 -18.02
C LEU A 713 -12.00 -23.56 -18.20
N ASP A 714 -11.28 -24.29 -17.35
CA ASP A 714 -11.27 -25.76 -17.37
C ASP A 714 -12.55 -26.31 -16.69
N GLU A 715 -13.42 -26.91 -17.48
CA GLU A 715 -14.72 -27.43 -17.03
C GLU A 715 -14.61 -28.58 -16.02
N SER A 716 -13.41 -29.14 -15.83
CA SER A 716 -13.17 -30.12 -14.77
C SER A 716 -13.11 -29.47 -13.36
N PHE A 717 -12.93 -28.16 -13.27
CA PHE A 717 -13.12 -27.35 -12.08
C PHE A 717 -14.50 -26.69 -12.13
N ALA A 718 -15.49 -27.41 -11.68
CA ALA A 718 -16.88 -26.98 -11.80
C ALA A 718 -17.24 -25.81 -10.86
N VAL A 719 -16.57 -25.72 -9.71
CA VAL A 719 -16.91 -24.76 -8.64
C VAL A 719 -15.66 -24.15 -8.01
N ALA A 720 -14.77 -24.95 -7.40
CA ALA A 720 -13.60 -24.43 -6.70
C ALA A 720 -12.39 -24.39 -7.62
N PHE A 721 -11.53 -23.39 -7.42
CA PHE A 721 -10.25 -23.21 -8.11
C PHE A 721 -10.32 -23.01 -9.63
N ASN A 722 -11.50 -22.83 -10.21
CA ASN A 722 -11.66 -22.56 -11.64
C ASN A 722 -10.99 -21.23 -12.05
N ASP A 723 -11.15 -20.20 -11.25
CA ASP A 723 -10.54 -18.88 -11.40
C ASP A 723 -9.03 -18.93 -11.16
N VAL A 724 -8.60 -19.60 -10.10
CA VAL A 724 -7.17 -19.75 -9.79
C VAL A 724 -6.46 -20.53 -10.88
N ASP A 725 -7.02 -21.68 -11.32
CA ASP A 725 -6.48 -22.47 -12.44
C ASP A 725 -6.39 -21.65 -13.73
N PHE A 726 -7.41 -20.86 -14.02
CA PHE A 726 -7.43 -19.98 -15.18
C PHE A 726 -6.31 -18.91 -15.09
N CYS A 727 -6.21 -18.23 -13.94
CA CYS A 727 -5.16 -17.23 -13.71
C CYS A 727 -3.75 -17.83 -13.79
N VAL A 728 -3.54 -19.05 -13.29
CA VAL A 728 -2.24 -19.74 -13.40
C VAL A 728 -1.91 -20.05 -14.87
N ARG A 729 -2.88 -20.56 -15.66
CA ARG A 729 -2.67 -20.81 -17.09
C ARG A 729 -2.37 -19.53 -17.87
N VAL A 730 -3.02 -18.42 -17.54
CA VAL A 730 -2.75 -17.11 -18.11
C VAL A 730 -1.33 -16.65 -17.78
N ARG A 731 -0.85 -16.88 -16.56
CA ARG A 731 0.55 -16.59 -16.20
C ARG A 731 1.55 -17.48 -16.94
N GLU A 732 1.27 -18.78 -17.06
CA GLU A 732 2.11 -19.71 -17.82
C GLU A 732 2.19 -19.34 -19.31
N ALA A 733 1.17 -18.67 -19.85
CA ALA A 733 1.19 -18.08 -21.20
C ALA A 733 2.00 -16.77 -21.29
N GLY A 734 2.58 -16.30 -20.18
CA GLY A 734 3.48 -15.13 -20.14
C GLY A 734 2.81 -13.80 -19.76
N TYR A 735 1.56 -13.82 -19.33
CA TYR A 735 0.83 -12.63 -18.87
C TYR A 735 0.99 -12.40 -17.36
N THR A 736 0.71 -11.18 -16.91
CA THR A 736 0.59 -10.82 -15.49
C THR A 736 -0.86 -10.60 -15.12
N ASN A 737 -1.26 -10.97 -13.89
CA ASN A 737 -2.58 -10.67 -13.36
C ASN A 737 -2.48 -9.45 -12.43
N VAL A 738 -3.45 -8.56 -12.50
CA VAL A 738 -3.45 -7.28 -11.77
C VAL A 738 -4.67 -7.19 -10.86
N PHE A 739 -4.45 -6.72 -9.67
CA PHE A 739 -5.51 -6.27 -8.75
C PHE A 739 -5.53 -4.75 -8.71
N THR A 740 -6.72 -4.13 -8.89
CA THR A 740 -6.93 -2.70 -8.69
C THR A 740 -7.92 -2.44 -7.55
N PRO A 741 -7.55 -1.64 -6.53
CA PRO A 741 -8.46 -1.28 -5.43
C PRO A 741 -9.40 -0.14 -5.79
N PHE A 742 -9.23 0.50 -6.95
CA PHE A 742 -9.97 1.68 -7.38
C PHE A 742 -11.32 1.34 -8.01
N ALA A 743 -11.55 0.08 -8.38
CA ALA A 743 -12.85 -0.48 -8.70
C ALA A 743 -13.34 -1.31 -7.50
N GLN A 744 -14.56 -1.06 -7.03
CA GLN A 744 -15.12 -1.71 -5.85
C GLN A 744 -16.54 -2.18 -6.11
N LEU A 745 -16.86 -3.38 -5.64
CA LEU A 745 -18.20 -3.96 -5.66
C LEU A 745 -18.48 -4.64 -4.31
N TYR A 746 -19.74 -4.67 -3.90
CA TYR A 746 -20.18 -5.65 -2.90
C TYR A 746 -20.32 -7.02 -3.55
N HIS A 747 -20.02 -8.08 -2.78
CA HIS A 747 -20.27 -9.46 -3.17
C HIS A 747 -20.95 -10.19 -2.01
N TYR A 748 -22.23 -10.53 -2.21
CA TYR A 748 -23.13 -11.09 -1.20
C TYR A 748 -22.96 -12.61 -1.01
N GLU A 749 -21.75 -13.11 -1.17
CA GLU A 749 -21.29 -14.50 -1.19
C GLU A 749 -22.22 -15.53 -0.51
N SER A 750 -22.36 -16.70 -1.12
CA SER A 750 -23.07 -17.89 -0.59
C SER A 750 -24.59 -17.85 -0.51
N LYS A 751 -25.27 -16.78 -1.00
CA LYS A 751 -26.73 -16.73 -1.00
C LYS A 751 -27.36 -17.74 -1.96
N SER A 752 -26.82 -17.85 -3.17
CA SER A 752 -27.37 -18.70 -4.24
C SER A 752 -26.97 -20.18 -4.11
N ARG A 753 -25.77 -20.46 -3.64
CA ARG A 753 -25.20 -21.83 -3.61
C ARG A 753 -25.27 -22.49 -2.23
N GLY A 754 -25.29 -21.74 -1.14
CA GLY A 754 -25.12 -22.22 0.24
C GLY A 754 -23.73 -22.81 0.50
N LEU A 755 -23.45 -23.14 1.76
CA LEU A 755 -22.17 -23.72 2.16
C LEU A 755 -22.01 -25.16 1.61
N ASP A 756 -20.75 -25.60 1.38
CA ASP A 756 -20.41 -26.94 0.87
C ASP A 756 -20.51 -28.03 1.96
N GLU A 757 -21.62 -28.05 2.70
CA GLU A 757 -21.82 -28.94 3.86
C GLU A 757 -22.34 -30.33 3.50
N SER A 758 -22.98 -30.49 2.33
CA SER A 758 -23.51 -31.82 1.94
C SER A 758 -22.37 -32.80 1.58
N PRO A 759 -22.50 -34.11 1.84
CA PRO A 759 -21.47 -35.10 1.52
C PRO A 759 -21.07 -35.10 0.03
N ALA A 760 -22.02 -34.86 -0.88
CA ALA A 760 -21.73 -34.77 -2.32
C ALA A 760 -20.93 -33.54 -2.68
N LYS A 761 -21.25 -32.38 -2.12
CA LYS A 761 -20.50 -31.13 -2.32
C LYS A 761 -19.07 -31.23 -1.75
N ARG A 762 -18.92 -31.81 -0.54
CA ARG A 762 -17.61 -32.06 0.08
C ARG A 762 -16.74 -32.98 -0.78
N LYS A 763 -17.30 -34.10 -1.27
CA LYS A 763 -16.56 -35.01 -2.15
C LYS A 763 -16.10 -34.35 -3.45
N ARG A 764 -16.95 -33.51 -4.04
CA ARG A 764 -16.58 -32.73 -5.21
C ARG A 764 -15.42 -31.79 -4.88
N PHE A 765 -15.52 -30.99 -3.81
CA PHE A 765 -14.47 -30.08 -3.36
C PHE A 765 -13.14 -30.80 -3.14
N GLU A 766 -13.14 -31.91 -2.42
CA GLU A 766 -11.94 -32.75 -2.20
C GLU A 766 -11.31 -33.25 -3.53
N SER A 767 -12.15 -33.57 -4.50
CA SER A 767 -11.71 -33.97 -5.84
C SER A 767 -11.08 -32.82 -6.60
N GLU A 768 -11.65 -31.61 -6.51
CA GLU A 768 -11.12 -30.40 -7.13
C GLU A 768 -9.80 -29.95 -6.47
N VAL A 769 -9.72 -30.02 -5.13
CA VAL A 769 -8.46 -29.80 -4.38
C VAL A 769 -7.35 -30.73 -4.86
N LYS A 770 -7.64 -32.04 -4.90
CA LYS A 770 -6.64 -33.03 -5.33
C LYS A 770 -6.17 -32.79 -6.76
N ARG A 771 -7.10 -32.47 -7.67
CA ARG A 771 -6.78 -32.16 -9.08
C ARG A 771 -5.91 -30.92 -9.17
N PHE A 772 -6.25 -29.89 -8.41
CA PHE A 772 -5.49 -28.64 -8.37
C PHE A 772 -4.06 -28.86 -7.88
N GLN A 773 -3.87 -29.55 -6.76
CA GLN A 773 -2.55 -29.88 -6.23
C GLN A 773 -1.71 -30.71 -7.19
N GLN A 774 -2.33 -31.72 -7.82
CA GLN A 774 -1.64 -32.58 -8.80
C GLN A 774 -1.21 -31.79 -10.04
N ARG A 775 -2.08 -30.91 -10.53
CA ARG A 775 -1.80 -30.10 -11.72
C ARG A 775 -0.69 -29.09 -11.48
N TRP A 776 -0.75 -28.40 -10.35
CA TRP A 776 0.11 -27.26 -10.04
C TRP A 776 1.21 -27.57 -9.02
N THR A 777 1.59 -28.85 -8.87
CA THR A 777 2.63 -29.29 -7.92
C THR A 777 3.93 -28.50 -8.05
N LYS A 778 4.41 -28.23 -9.26
CA LYS A 778 5.66 -27.49 -9.51
C LYS A 778 5.55 -26.02 -9.10
N GLN A 779 4.44 -25.38 -9.47
CA GLN A 779 4.18 -23.99 -9.17
C GLN A 779 3.97 -23.78 -7.68
N LEU A 780 3.24 -24.68 -7.01
CA LEU A 780 3.08 -24.67 -5.54
C LEU A 780 4.43 -24.83 -4.82
N ALA A 781 5.33 -25.68 -5.34
CA ALA A 781 6.67 -25.83 -4.79
C ALA A 781 7.58 -24.63 -5.05
N ALA A 782 7.39 -23.93 -6.19
CA ALA A 782 8.12 -22.71 -6.51
C ALA A 782 7.70 -21.49 -5.69
N GLY A 783 6.47 -21.51 -5.14
CA GLY A 783 5.91 -20.41 -4.36
C GLY A 783 5.30 -19.29 -5.21
N ASP A 784 4.83 -18.27 -4.53
CA ASP A 784 4.21 -17.08 -5.14
C ASP A 784 5.21 -15.93 -5.22
N PRO A 785 5.64 -15.51 -6.41
CA PRO A 785 6.57 -14.39 -6.55
C PRO A 785 5.95 -13.03 -6.13
N CYS A 786 4.62 -12.94 -6.03
CA CYS A 786 3.93 -11.75 -5.53
C CYS A 786 3.92 -11.67 -3.99
N LEU A 787 4.39 -12.74 -3.30
CA LEU A 787 4.49 -12.84 -1.85
C LEU A 787 5.94 -13.13 -1.44
N ASN A 788 6.31 -12.61 -0.27
CA ASN A 788 7.61 -12.92 0.31
C ASN A 788 7.56 -14.27 1.04
N PRO A 789 8.58 -15.16 0.92
CA PRO A 789 8.61 -16.44 1.60
C PRO A 789 8.71 -16.36 3.13
N ASN A 790 8.92 -15.16 3.70
CA ASN A 790 8.92 -14.89 5.13
C ASN A 790 7.52 -14.64 5.72
N PHE A 791 6.45 -14.81 4.93
CA PHE A 791 5.09 -14.84 5.47
C PHE A 791 4.69 -16.27 5.86
N ASP A 792 3.89 -16.36 6.92
CA ASP A 792 3.25 -17.61 7.34
C ASP A 792 2.10 -17.95 6.37
N LEU A 793 2.35 -18.82 5.41
CA LEU A 793 1.35 -19.22 4.42
C LEU A 793 0.19 -20.04 5.00
N MET A 794 0.20 -20.36 6.29
CA MET A 794 -0.96 -20.95 6.98
C MET A 794 -1.94 -19.89 7.50
N LYS A 795 -1.62 -18.61 7.33
CA LYS A 795 -2.44 -17.47 7.73
C LYS A 795 -2.57 -16.46 6.58
N GLU A 796 -3.77 -15.97 6.35
CA GLU A 796 -4.13 -15.06 5.24
C GLU A 796 -3.88 -13.56 5.58
N ASP A 797 -3.18 -13.26 6.68
CA ASP A 797 -3.09 -11.95 7.32
C ASP A 797 -1.67 -11.32 7.29
N PHE A 798 -0.75 -11.88 6.50
CA PHE A 798 0.65 -11.45 6.41
C PHE A 798 1.44 -11.56 7.74
N THR A 799 1.04 -12.46 8.62
CA THR A 799 1.87 -12.84 9.78
C THR A 799 3.24 -13.33 9.32
N PHE A 800 4.29 -12.98 10.06
CA PHE A 800 5.67 -13.32 9.69
C PHE A 800 6.06 -14.74 10.16
N ASP A 801 6.77 -15.45 9.28
CA ASP A 801 7.50 -16.69 9.56
C ASP A 801 8.92 -16.57 9.00
N ILE A 802 9.73 -15.72 9.67
CA ILE A 802 11.04 -15.30 9.17
C ILE A 802 11.98 -16.49 9.12
N LYS A 803 12.47 -16.79 7.93
CA LYS A 803 13.39 -17.91 7.71
C LYS A 803 14.81 -17.53 8.13
N PRO A 804 15.56 -18.44 8.80
CA PRO A 804 16.97 -18.21 9.10
C PRO A 804 17.80 -18.16 7.81
N LEU A 805 18.91 -17.43 7.85
CA LEU A 805 19.91 -17.44 6.77
C LEU A 805 20.67 -18.79 6.76
N GLU A 806 20.95 -19.35 5.57
CA GLU A 806 21.62 -20.64 5.38
C GLU A 806 23.02 -20.51 4.72
#